data_e7ed1d1c6864ec48dda31995e413075e
#
_entry.id   e7ed1d1c6864ec48dda31995e413075e
#
_cell.length_a   1.000
_cell.length_b   1.000
_cell.length_c   1.000
_cell.angle_alpha   90.00
_cell.angle_beta   90.00
_cell.angle_gamma   90.00
#
_symmetry.space_group_name_H-M   'P 1'
#
loop_
_entity.id
_entity.type
_entity.pdbx_description
1 polymer ?
#
loop_
_entity_poly.entity_id
_entity_poly.type
_entity_poly.pdbx_seq_one_letter_code
_entity_poly.pdbx_strand_id
1 'polypeptide(L)'
;RLQRFDSASGLHLKMILKMIENEDIPITNDLVLVGGGHSHIILMMELSKKPIQGNRITLVSNEIDTPYSGMIPGFIEGVYSWRESHIDLYKLSLRLNIRFIHSKVINISSANKEIYLKDRPSIKFDVLSVDSGIESNYKKIKGAEKFCIPVKPISGLANNFLNKIKDLNDIAFIGGGAGAVELALAIRKRYIRDKSNLKISIITGKNGLLSSFSNHTRQTSKNALKEAGISIIENTEVLEVKKNKIIMSDNNTLKIDKCILSTNAMAPNWLKSSDIKLNANGFIIVNSAFQTNSEFIFAAGDIVDFDNQNLHKAGVFAVRSGKPLAKSIKSYIITKSGKKYSFRKNYLALIGLSNGYTIGTKYNFSYSSKLNSIFKKYIDQKFINKFNNKSSIKTEYILNIINKTLSLLDINSKFNFVKSNQMQCKGCAAKVPFTALKNTLPENITASSDDASSISNYPQLFQTIDMINAIIPDPFLMGKIAANHSLSDIIAVKSKPIAALMMLQLPFSNVDINSRDLEQVLCGAKEIFDKHNCIINGGHTMIGKDSDPVIGFTVTGESKLKENKNKKSYKIKNNDILVLTEKIGSGIIFSGINNDIIDSYFQKDVITQMTNGNFLFGNISEKLNILSMTDITGFGLANHLLNLIKRDKNKTGLTIFPEKIPIFNGVKEAIAKGVKSSLFESNYNTA
;
A
#
# COMPACT_ATOMS: atom_id res chain seq x y z
N ARG A 1 -37.29 42.79 -6.49
CA ARG A 1 -35.99 43.11 -7.15
C ARG A 1 -34.81 43.10 -6.19
N LEU A 2 -34.98 43.15 -4.88
CA LEU A 2 -33.88 43.07 -3.88
C LEU A 2 -33.40 41.64 -3.57
N GLN A 3 -34.19 40.61 -3.79
CA GLN A 3 -33.78 39.19 -3.55
C GLN A 3 -32.85 38.59 -4.63
N ARG A 4 -32.66 39.24 -5.77
CA ARG A 4 -31.71 38.79 -6.83
C ARG A 4 -30.27 39.31 -6.66
N PHE A 5 -30.06 40.32 -5.82
CA PHE A 5 -28.71 40.85 -5.56
C PHE A 5 -27.92 40.04 -4.52
N ASP A 6 -28.60 39.37 -3.55
CA ASP A 6 -27.95 38.59 -2.52
C ASP A 6 -27.35 37.26 -3.04
N SER A 7 -27.90 36.69 -4.11
CA SER A 7 -27.38 35.44 -4.69
C SER A 7 -26.11 35.67 -5.53
N ALA A 8 -25.96 36.81 -6.16
CA ALA A 8 -24.77 37.14 -6.94
C ALA A 8 -23.57 37.54 -6.06
N SER A 9 -23.83 38.29 -4.95
CA SER A 9 -22.82 38.61 -3.95
C SER A 9 -22.33 37.36 -3.19
N GLY A 10 -23.23 36.42 -2.87
CA GLY A 10 -22.88 35.13 -2.25
C GLY A 10 -22.05 34.22 -3.16
N LEU A 11 -22.29 34.25 -4.49
CA LEU A 11 -21.44 33.54 -5.46
C LEU A 11 -20.07 34.22 -5.64
N HIS A 12 -20.03 35.55 -5.67
CA HIS A 12 -18.78 36.32 -5.74
C HIS A 12 -17.93 36.14 -4.47
N LEU A 13 -18.55 36.20 -3.31
CA LEU A 13 -17.87 35.95 -2.03
C LEU A 13 -17.34 34.50 -1.94
N LYS A 14 -18.11 33.51 -2.39
CA LYS A 14 -17.65 32.12 -2.50
C LYS A 14 -16.53 31.95 -3.53
N MET A 15 -16.56 32.71 -4.61
CA MET A 15 -15.53 32.67 -5.64
C MET A 15 -14.24 33.38 -5.17
N ILE A 16 -14.38 34.52 -4.46
CA ILE A 16 -13.28 35.23 -3.81
C ILE A 16 -12.71 34.39 -2.65
N LEU A 17 -13.55 33.75 -1.81
CA LEU A 17 -13.10 32.81 -0.79
C LEU A 17 -12.39 31.60 -1.40
N LYS A 18 -12.82 31.11 -2.56
CA LYS A 18 -12.15 30.03 -3.29
C LYS A 18 -10.86 30.48 -3.99
N MET A 19 -10.74 31.77 -4.34
CA MET A 19 -9.48 32.36 -4.83
C MET A 19 -8.50 32.62 -3.67
N ILE A 20 -8.98 32.97 -2.48
CA ILE A 20 -8.18 33.11 -1.25
C ILE A 20 -7.80 31.72 -0.69
N GLU A 21 -8.63 30.69 -0.92
CA GLU A 21 -8.30 29.30 -0.59
C GLU A 21 -7.20 28.70 -1.50
N ASN A 22 -6.80 29.39 -2.56
CA ASN A 22 -5.71 29.00 -3.47
C ASN A 22 -4.39 29.75 -3.22
N GLU A 23 -4.21 30.45 -2.12
CA GLU A 23 -2.87 30.82 -1.69
C GLU A 23 -2.08 29.56 -1.37
N ASP A 24 -0.91 29.42 -1.98
CA ASP A 24 0.01 28.30 -1.76
C ASP A 24 0.46 28.29 -0.28
N ILE A 25 -0.25 27.54 0.57
CA ILE A 25 0.07 27.43 1.99
C ILE A 25 1.19 26.41 2.14
N PRO A 26 2.35 26.80 2.70
CA PRO A 26 3.46 25.87 2.88
C PRO A 26 3.08 24.75 3.85
N ILE A 27 3.60 23.56 3.59
CA ILE A 27 3.53 22.46 4.56
C ILE A 27 4.43 22.81 5.73
N THR A 28 3.86 22.88 6.94
CA THR A 28 4.55 23.28 8.15
C THR A 28 4.49 22.26 9.26
N ASN A 29 3.70 21.18 9.09
CA ASN A 29 3.48 20.17 10.11
C ASN A 29 3.30 18.78 9.48
N ASP A 30 3.98 17.76 10.03
CA ASP A 30 3.87 16.36 9.65
C ASP A 30 3.07 15.57 10.68
N LEU A 31 1.88 15.10 10.29
CA LEU A 31 1.12 14.09 11.03
C LEU A 31 1.46 12.70 10.47
N VAL A 32 2.16 11.90 11.26
CA VAL A 32 2.50 10.52 10.88
C VAL A 32 1.53 9.54 11.55
N LEU A 33 0.98 8.63 10.77
CA LEU A 33 0.08 7.56 11.21
C LEU A 33 0.80 6.23 11.09
N VAL A 34 1.00 5.53 12.21
CA VAL A 34 1.64 4.20 12.26
C VAL A 34 0.58 3.12 12.31
N GLY A 35 0.48 2.35 11.23
CA GLY A 35 -0.49 1.26 11.06
C GLY A 35 -1.77 1.66 10.35
N GLY A 36 -2.26 0.74 9.50
CA GLY A 36 -3.51 0.88 8.73
C GLY A 36 -4.72 0.32 9.46
N GLY A 37 -4.84 0.50 10.77
CA GLY A 37 -5.98 0.05 11.56
C GLY A 37 -7.26 0.83 11.24
N HIS A 38 -8.39 0.28 11.68
CA HIS A 38 -9.71 0.87 11.37
C HIS A 38 -9.92 2.29 11.93
N SER A 39 -9.23 2.63 13.06
CA SER A 39 -9.29 3.99 13.60
C SER A 39 -8.62 4.99 12.66
N HIS A 40 -7.45 4.62 12.10
CA HIS A 40 -6.73 5.46 11.17
C HIS A 40 -7.43 5.62 9.82
N ILE A 41 -8.04 4.56 9.28
CA ILE A 41 -8.81 4.64 8.04
C ILE A 41 -9.94 5.68 8.16
N ILE A 42 -10.67 5.65 9.29
CA ILE A 42 -11.74 6.61 9.55
C ILE A 42 -11.18 8.01 9.81
N LEU A 43 -10.07 8.12 10.56
CA LEU A 43 -9.37 9.37 10.79
C LEU A 43 -8.96 10.03 9.47
N MET A 44 -8.34 9.29 8.56
CA MET A 44 -7.95 9.76 7.24
C MET A 44 -9.15 10.34 6.46
N MET A 45 -10.25 9.61 6.43
CA MET A 45 -11.51 10.07 5.80
C MET A 45 -12.09 11.33 6.46
N GLU A 46 -12.02 11.46 7.79
CA GLU A 46 -12.56 12.64 8.49
C GLU A 46 -11.67 13.87 8.32
N LEU A 47 -10.34 13.72 8.33
CA LEU A 47 -9.41 14.81 8.09
C LEU A 47 -9.44 15.29 6.62
N SER A 48 -9.61 14.38 5.66
CA SER A 48 -9.71 14.75 4.23
C SER A 48 -10.97 15.56 3.90
N LYS A 49 -12.07 15.39 4.65
CA LYS A 49 -13.29 16.20 4.47
C LYS A 49 -13.10 17.66 4.87
N LYS A 50 -12.22 17.92 5.83
CA LYS A 50 -11.89 19.25 6.35
C LYS A 50 -10.39 19.28 6.65
N PRO A 51 -9.55 19.40 5.62
CA PRO A 51 -8.10 19.41 5.78
C PRO A 51 -7.64 20.45 6.79
N ILE A 52 -6.52 20.18 7.42
CA ILE A 52 -5.81 21.15 8.26
C ILE A 52 -4.80 21.81 7.35
N GLN A 53 -4.91 23.11 7.17
CA GLN A 53 -4.00 23.88 6.31
C GLN A 53 -2.55 23.73 6.79
N GLY A 54 -1.62 23.59 5.85
CA GLY A 54 -0.20 23.41 6.14
C GLY A 54 0.14 22.08 6.82
N ASN A 55 -0.78 21.12 6.93
CA ASN A 55 -0.53 19.83 7.55
C ASN A 55 -0.44 18.72 6.49
N ARG A 56 0.69 18.04 6.43
CA ARG A 56 0.89 16.82 5.64
C ARG A 56 0.56 15.59 6.47
N ILE A 57 -0.13 14.63 5.87
CA ILE A 57 -0.44 13.34 6.51
C ILE A 57 0.38 12.25 5.82
N THR A 58 1.07 11.44 6.61
CA THR A 58 1.83 10.27 6.14
C THR A 58 1.32 9.01 6.85
N LEU A 59 0.85 8.02 6.09
CA LEU A 59 0.53 6.69 6.61
C LEU A 59 1.72 5.75 6.40
N VAL A 60 2.23 5.20 7.49
CA VAL A 60 3.27 4.16 7.47
C VAL A 60 2.64 2.83 7.86
N SER A 61 2.64 1.87 6.95
CA SER A 61 2.06 0.54 7.17
C SER A 61 2.94 -0.55 6.58
N ASN A 62 3.01 -1.69 7.27
CA ASN A 62 3.65 -2.91 6.74
C ASN A 62 2.74 -3.70 5.79
N GLU A 63 1.50 -3.26 5.62
CA GLU A 63 0.51 -3.87 4.73
C GLU A 63 0.03 -2.84 3.71
N ILE A 64 -0.16 -3.27 2.47
CA ILE A 64 -0.71 -2.44 1.38
C ILE A 64 -2.23 -2.37 1.47
N ASP A 65 -2.84 -3.43 1.98
CA ASP A 65 -4.27 -3.53 2.24
C ASP A 65 -4.55 -3.97 3.68
N THR A 66 -5.73 -3.72 4.17
CA THR A 66 -6.15 -4.15 5.51
C THR A 66 -7.47 -4.89 5.46
N PRO A 67 -7.55 -6.09 6.07
CA PRO A 67 -8.77 -6.87 6.12
C PRO A 67 -9.81 -6.25 7.07
N TYR A 68 -11.06 -6.22 6.66
CA TYR A 68 -12.15 -5.92 7.58
C TYR A 68 -12.52 -7.17 8.38
N SER A 69 -12.19 -7.18 9.66
CA SER A 69 -12.29 -8.34 10.54
C SER A 69 -13.66 -9.02 10.53
N GLY A 70 -14.74 -8.24 10.42
CA GLY A 70 -16.12 -8.75 10.36
C GLY A 70 -16.43 -9.57 9.09
N MET A 71 -15.68 -9.38 8.01
CA MET A 71 -15.89 -10.06 6.73
C MET A 71 -14.94 -11.24 6.48
N ILE A 72 -13.90 -11.42 7.30
CA ILE A 72 -12.92 -12.50 7.12
C ILE A 72 -13.52 -13.91 7.20
N PRO A 73 -14.44 -14.22 8.13
CA PRO A 73 -15.13 -15.51 8.08
C PRO A 73 -15.86 -15.74 6.74
N GLY A 74 -16.55 -14.72 6.22
CA GLY A 74 -17.23 -14.79 4.93
C GLY A 74 -16.29 -14.92 3.74
N PHE A 75 -15.09 -14.29 3.79
CA PHE A 75 -14.02 -14.50 2.80
C PHE A 75 -13.52 -15.95 2.81
N ILE A 76 -13.27 -16.52 4.01
CA ILE A 76 -12.85 -17.91 4.16
C ILE A 76 -13.95 -18.85 3.68
N GLU A 77 -15.19 -18.59 3.96
CA GLU A 77 -16.35 -19.36 3.49
C GLU A 77 -16.50 -19.30 1.94
N GLY A 78 -15.99 -18.26 1.28
CA GLY A 78 -16.13 -18.02 -0.16
C GLY A 78 -17.31 -17.14 -0.54
N VAL A 79 -17.92 -16.47 0.44
CA VAL A 79 -19.02 -15.50 0.23
C VAL A 79 -18.51 -14.17 -0.33
N TYR A 80 -17.31 -13.77 0.08
CA TYR A 80 -16.65 -12.55 -0.36
C TYR A 80 -15.33 -12.87 -1.07
N SER A 81 -14.99 -12.07 -2.08
CA SER A 81 -13.66 -12.03 -2.68
C SER A 81 -12.67 -11.29 -1.76
N TRP A 82 -11.37 -11.38 -2.09
CA TRP A 82 -10.35 -10.59 -1.42
C TRP A 82 -10.69 -9.09 -1.44
N ARG A 83 -10.98 -8.55 -2.61
CA ARG A 83 -11.28 -7.12 -2.82
C ARG A 83 -12.52 -6.65 -2.04
N GLU A 84 -13.53 -7.51 -1.87
CA GLU A 84 -14.75 -7.17 -1.12
C GLU A 84 -14.53 -7.17 0.38
N SER A 85 -13.51 -7.84 0.89
CA SER A 85 -13.24 -8.00 2.33
C SER A 85 -12.04 -7.18 2.83
N HIS A 86 -11.30 -6.51 1.92
CA HIS A 86 -10.12 -5.72 2.23
C HIS A 86 -10.27 -4.27 1.77
N ILE A 87 -9.60 -3.37 2.49
CA ILE A 87 -9.48 -1.95 2.14
C ILE A 87 -8.06 -1.75 1.62
N ASP A 88 -7.93 -1.33 0.37
CA ASP A 88 -6.66 -0.96 -0.25
C ASP A 88 -6.18 0.38 0.31
N LEU A 89 -5.20 0.30 1.24
CA LEU A 89 -4.65 1.47 1.95
C LEU A 89 -3.89 2.41 1.03
N TYR A 90 -3.17 1.85 0.05
CA TYR A 90 -2.42 2.65 -0.91
C TYR A 90 -3.35 3.51 -1.77
N LYS A 91 -4.36 2.90 -2.39
CA LYS A 91 -5.34 3.62 -3.19
C LYS A 91 -6.17 4.62 -2.37
N LEU A 92 -6.54 4.22 -1.14
CA LEU A 92 -7.22 5.12 -0.22
C LEU A 92 -6.35 6.34 0.07
N SER A 93 -5.07 6.15 0.35
CA SER A 93 -4.12 7.23 0.61
C SER A 93 -3.97 8.16 -0.60
N LEU A 94 -3.82 7.61 -1.82
CA LEU A 94 -3.77 8.43 -3.05
C LEU A 94 -5.02 9.30 -3.22
N ARG A 95 -6.21 8.73 -3.05
CA ARG A 95 -7.49 9.45 -3.18
C ARG A 95 -7.67 10.57 -2.16
N LEU A 96 -7.09 10.40 -0.99
CA LEU A 96 -7.19 11.34 0.13
C LEU A 96 -6.01 12.32 0.19
N ASN A 97 -5.12 12.29 -0.79
CA ASN A 97 -3.87 13.06 -0.83
C ASN A 97 -3.03 12.86 0.44
N ILE A 98 -2.84 11.59 0.84
CA ILE A 98 -2.06 11.17 2.00
C ILE A 98 -0.81 10.43 1.49
N ARG A 99 0.36 10.79 1.99
CA ARG A 99 1.60 10.09 1.69
C ARG A 99 1.54 8.67 2.26
N PHE A 100 1.80 7.64 1.45
CA PHE A 100 1.85 6.24 1.88
C PHE A 100 3.27 5.72 1.85
N ILE A 101 3.72 5.16 2.97
CA ILE A 101 5.03 4.52 3.10
C ILE A 101 4.84 3.06 3.51
N HIS A 102 5.21 2.14 2.60
CA HIS A 102 5.12 0.72 2.84
C HIS A 102 6.38 0.26 3.61
N SER A 103 6.31 0.26 4.93
CA SER A 103 7.42 -0.18 5.79
C SER A 103 6.94 -0.62 7.17
N LYS A 104 7.75 -1.44 7.83
CA LYS A 104 7.51 -1.90 9.20
C LYS A 104 8.19 -0.97 10.19
N VAL A 105 7.41 -0.39 11.11
CA VAL A 105 7.92 0.36 12.25
C VAL A 105 8.49 -0.62 13.28
N ILE A 106 9.68 -0.34 13.79
CA ILE A 106 10.41 -1.18 14.76
C ILE A 106 10.66 -0.48 16.10
N ASN A 107 10.57 0.87 16.13
CA ASN A 107 10.72 1.67 17.35
C ASN A 107 10.11 3.07 17.18
N ILE A 108 9.81 3.74 18.29
CA ILE A 108 9.38 5.14 18.36
C ILE A 108 10.22 5.83 19.42
N SER A 109 10.79 6.99 19.10
CA SER A 109 11.41 7.91 20.05
C SER A 109 10.58 9.18 20.17
N SER A 110 9.98 9.40 21.33
CA SER A 110 9.27 10.64 21.62
C SER A 110 10.24 11.80 21.80
N ALA A 111 11.41 11.54 22.38
CA ALA A 111 12.45 12.56 22.60
C ALA A 111 12.96 13.16 21.30
N ASN A 112 13.24 12.32 20.30
CA ASN A 112 13.73 12.74 18.98
C ASN A 112 12.60 13.08 17.99
N LYS A 113 11.34 12.78 18.33
CA LYS A 113 10.19 12.83 17.43
C LYS A 113 10.40 12.05 16.14
N GLU A 114 10.85 10.80 16.28
CA GLU A 114 11.18 9.92 15.18
C GLU A 114 10.53 8.55 15.32
N ILE A 115 10.15 7.96 14.18
CA ILE A 115 9.85 6.53 14.07
C ILE A 115 10.99 5.85 13.34
N TYR A 116 11.45 4.72 13.87
CA TYR A 116 12.47 3.89 13.25
C TYR A 116 11.81 2.79 12.42
N LEU A 117 12.31 2.64 11.22
CA LEU A 117 11.77 1.73 10.22
C LEU A 117 12.76 0.61 9.92
N LYS A 118 12.23 -0.54 9.51
CA LYS A 118 13.07 -1.67 9.10
C LYS A 118 13.74 -1.35 7.75
N ASP A 119 15.06 -1.55 7.68
CA ASP A 119 15.88 -1.50 6.46
C ASP A 119 15.79 -0.16 5.69
N ARG A 120 15.61 0.95 6.42
CA ARG A 120 15.60 2.30 5.84
C ARG A 120 15.79 3.40 6.90
N PRO A 121 16.07 4.66 6.52
CA PRO A 121 16.18 5.78 7.46
C PRO A 121 14.91 5.99 8.30
N SER A 122 15.09 6.56 9.49
CA SER A 122 14.00 7.02 10.37
C SER A 122 13.16 8.11 9.70
N ILE A 123 11.93 8.29 10.19
CA ILE A 123 11.03 9.36 9.75
C ILE A 123 10.71 10.25 10.93
N LYS A 124 10.96 11.56 10.78
CA LYS A 124 10.58 12.59 11.76
C LYS A 124 9.11 12.95 11.65
N PHE A 125 8.52 13.36 12.77
CA PHE A 125 7.13 13.79 12.83
C PHE A 125 6.97 15.00 13.76
N ASP A 126 5.90 15.76 13.58
CA ASP A 126 5.46 16.78 14.53
C ASP A 126 4.35 16.25 15.42
N VAL A 127 3.44 15.43 14.85
CA VAL A 127 2.39 14.71 15.56
C VAL A 127 2.39 13.26 15.10
N LEU A 128 2.27 12.33 16.04
CA LEU A 128 2.21 10.89 15.76
C LEU A 128 0.88 10.30 16.22
N SER A 129 0.36 9.33 15.47
CA SER A 129 -0.73 8.47 15.91
C SER A 129 -0.43 7.00 15.63
N VAL A 130 -0.76 6.11 16.57
CA VAL A 130 -0.48 4.66 16.48
C VAL A 130 -1.77 3.86 16.48
N ASP A 131 -2.00 3.05 15.43
CA ASP A 131 -3.09 2.07 15.30
C ASP A 131 -2.57 0.83 14.53
N SER A 132 -1.54 0.17 15.09
CA SER A 132 -0.85 -0.97 14.47
C SER A 132 -1.50 -2.34 14.79
N GLY A 133 -2.63 -2.34 15.50
CA GLY A 133 -3.33 -3.57 15.88
C GLY A 133 -2.63 -4.36 16.99
N ILE A 134 -3.00 -5.63 17.10
CA ILE A 134 -2.56 -6.57 18.15
C ILE A 134 -2.16 -7.90 17.55
N GLU A 135 -1.41 -8.69 18.34
CA GLU A 135 -0.96 -10.04 18.00
C GLU A 135 -1.68 -11.10 18.85
N SER A 136 -1.71 -12.35 18.38
CA SER A 136 -2.16 -13.49 19.20
C SER A 136 -1.15 -13.82 20.27
N ASN A 137 -1.62 -14.07 21.50
CA ASN A 137 -0.72 -14.37 22.62
C ASN A 137 -0.28 -15.84 22.57
N TYR A 138 0.93 -16.08 22.12
CA TYR A 138 1.56 -17.40 22.05
C TYR A 138 2.50 -17.71 23.24
N LYS A 139 2.84 -16.70 24.08
CA LYS A 139 3.90 -16.85 25.11
C LYS A 139 3.60 -17.88 26.20
N LYS A 140 2.32 -18.13 26.48
CA LYS A 140 1.90 -19.09 27.51
C LYS A 140 1.85 -20.55 27.04
N ILE A 141 2.06 -20.80 25.73
CA ILE A 141 1.92 -22.13 25.13
C ILE A 141 3.24 -22.46 24.43
N LYS A 142 3.95 -23.44 24.98
CA LYS A 142 5.23 -23.90 24.45
C LYS A 142 5.07 -24.36 22.99
N GLY A 143 5.93 -23.90 22.09
CA GLY A 143 5.91 -24.23 20.66
C GLY A 143 4.83 -23.57 19.83
N ALA A 144 3.91 -22.78 20.41
CA ALA A 144 2.83 -22.14 19.66
C ALA A 144 3.35 -21.17 18.58
N GLU A 145 4.39 -20.40 18.86
CA GLU A 145 5.03 -19.49 17.91
C GLU A 145 5.50 -20.20 16.63
N LYS A 146 6.05 -21.42 16.78
CA LYS A 146 6.62 -22.20 15.68
C LYS A 146 5.57 -22.99 14.88
N PHE A 147 4.55 -23.53 15.55
CA PHE A 147 3.67 -24.54 14.99
C PHE A 147 2.23 -24.08 14.78
N CYS A 148 1.80 -22.94 15.35
CA CYS A 148 0.45 -22.42 15.16
C CYS A 148 0.37 -21.37 14.05
N ILE A 149 -0.81 -21.23 13.45
CA ILE A 149 -1.18 -20.10 12.63
C ILE A 149 -1.91 -19.09 13.54
N PRO A 150 -1.37 -17.90 13.79
CA PRO A 150 -2.06 -16.91 14.62
C PRO A 150 -3.23 -16.29 13.87
N VAL A 151 -4.34 -16.07 14.58
CA VAL A 151 -5.51 -15.33 14.02
C VAL A 151 -5.23 -13.83 13.96
N LYS A 152 -4.37 -13.32 14.84
CA LYS A 152 -3.95 -11.92 14.87
C LYS A 152 -2.44 -11.79 14.68
N PRO A 153 -1.96 -10.83 13.86
CA PRO A 153 -2.73 -9.87 13.07
C PRO A 153 -3.58 -10.54 11.98
N ILE A 154 -4.76 -9.98 11.73
CA ILE A 154 -5.74 -10.58 10.79
C ILE A 154 -5.21 -10.60 9.35
N SER A 155 -4.36 -9.63 8.97
CA SER A 155 -3.68 -9.60 7.67
C SER A 155 -2.83 -10.85 7.43
N GLY A 156 -2.09 -11.28 8.44
CA GLY A 156 -1.29 -12.51 8.39
C GLY A 156 -2.12 -13.79 8.26
N LEU A 157 -3.35 -13.78 8.81
CA LEU A 157 -4.30 -14.89 8.64
C LEU A 157 -4.89 -14.90 7.23
N ALA A 158 -5.32 -13.76 6.71
CA ALA A 158 -5.98 -13.66 5.41
C ALA A 158 -5.02 -14.01 4.26
N ASN A 159 -3.77 -13.55 4.35
CA ASN A 159 -2.72 -13.83 3.36
C ASN A 159 -2.29 -15.30 3.41
N ASN A 160 -2.50 -16.03 2.30
CA ASN A 160 -2.11 -17.45 2.15
C ASN A 160 -2.76 -18.45 3.13
N PHE A 161 -3.74 -18.02 3.95
CA PHE A 161 -4.41 -18.91 4.90
C PHE A 161 -5.06 -20.11 4.20
N LEU A 162 -5.84 -19.83 3.15
CA LEU A 162 -6.53 -20.88 2.39
C LEU A 162 -5.57 -21.88 1.76
N ASN A 163 -4.41 -21.43 1.27
CA ASN A 163 -3.38 -22.32 0.73
C ASN A 163 -2.76 -23.21 1.82
N LYS A 164 -2.60 -22.67 3.04
CA LYS A 164 -2.02 -23.40 4.18
C LYS A 164 -2.93 -24.49 4.74
N ILE A 165 -4.25 -24.38 4.55
CA ILE A 165 -5.23 -25.34 5.10
C ILE A 165 -5.82 -26.28 4.05
N LYS A 166 -5.56 -26.05 2.77
CA LYS A 166 -6.16 -26.79 1.66
C LYS A 166 -5.97 -28.30 1.75
N ASP A 167 -4.81 -28.78 2.21
CA ASP A 167 -4.43 -30.19 2.22
C ASP A 167 -4.47 -30.83 3.63
N LEU A 168 -5.03 -30.13 4.63
CA LEU A 168 -5.10 -30.60 6.02
C LEU A 168 -6.38 -31.40 6.26
N ASN A 169 -6.29 -32.38 7.17
CA ASN A 169 -7.42 -33.21 7.60
C ASN A 169 -7.79 -32.99 9.07
N ASP A 170 -6.83 -32.65 9.93
CA ASP A 170 -7.03 -32.45 11.37
C ASP A 170 -6.61 -31.03 11.77
N ILE A 171 -7.58 -30.15 12.02
CA ILE A 171 -7.36 -28.75 12.40
C ILE A 171 -7.86 -28.52 13.82
N ALA A 172 -7.03 -27.94 14.68
CA ALA A 172 -7.43 -27.52 16.01
C ALA A 172 -7.35 -26.01 16.21
N PHE A 173 -8.37 -25.43 16.82
CA PHE A 173 -8.39 -24.05 17.32
C PHE A 173 -8.04 -24.05 18.80
N ILE A 174 -7.09 -23.20 19.21
CA ILE A 174 -6.82 -22.90 20.62
C ILE A 174 -7.45 -21.56 20.95
N GLY A 175 -8.46 -21.61 21.84
CA GLY A 175 -9.25 -20.44 22.25
C GLY A 175 -10.69 -20.49 21.75
N GLY A 176 -11.65 -20.14 22.61
CA GLY A 176 -13.10 -20.25 22.38
C GLY A 176 -13.81 -18.90 22.17
N GLY A 177 -13.12 -17.88 21.66
CA GLY A 177 -13.74 -16.58 21.35
C GLY A 177 -14.60 -16.60 20.08
N ALA A 178 -15.34 -15.50 19.82
CA ALA A 178 -16.20 -15.38 18.64
C ALA A 178 -15.44 -15.61 17.31
N GLY A 179 -14.21 -15.13 17.20
CA GLY A 179 -13.38 -15.36 16.01
C GLY A 179 -13.09 -16.83 15.76
N ALA A 180 -12.82 -17.65 16.82
CA ALA A 180 -12.60 -19.09 16.66
C ALA A 180 -13.87 -19.79 16.16
N VAL A 181 -15.03 -19.44 16.73
CA VAL A 181 -16.33 -20.02 16.34
C VAL A 181 -16.65 -19.71 14.87
N GLU A 182 -16.59 -18.43 14.48
CA GLU A 182 -16.88 -18.01 13.12
C GLU A 182 -15.91 -18.61 12.09
N LEU A 183 -14.60 -18.64 12.41
CA LEU A 183 -13.59 -19.19 11.50
C LEU A 183 -13.72 -20.71 11.35
N ALA A 184 -13.97 -21.46 12.45
CA ALA A 184 -14.14 -22.91 12.41
C ALA A 184 -15.35 -23.30 11.55
N LEU A 185 -16.50 -22.59 11.74
CA LEU A 185 -17.70 -22.78 10.94
C LEU A 185 -17.48 -22.43 9.46
N ALA A 186 -16.78 -21.33 9.18
CA ALA A 186 -16.47 -20.89 7.82
C ALA A 186 -15.57 -21.90 7.07
N ILE A 187 -14.52 -22.44 7.74
CA ILE A 187 -13.66 -23.48 7.18
C ILE A 187 -14.48 -24.73 6.89
N ARG A 188 -15.29 -25.18 7.85
CA ARG A 188 -16.14 -26.36 7.65
C ARG A 188 -17.06 -26.17 6.46
N LYS A 189 -17.72 -25.02 6.34
CA LYS A 189 -18.63 -24.72 5.24
C LYS A 189 -17.94 -24.73 3.87
N ARG A 190 -16.74 -24.16 3.79
CA ARG A 190 -15.96 -24.13 2.54
C ARG A 190 -15.60 -25.53 2.06
N TYR A 191 -15.14 -26.41 2.98
CA TYR A 191 -14.55 -27.69 2.63
C TYR A 191 -15.48 -28.89 2.82
N ILE A 192 -16.77 -28.67 3.17
CA ILE A 192 -17.73 -29.75 3.42
C ILE A 192 -17.96 -30.64 2.20
N ARG A 193 -17.85 -30.08 0.99
CA ARG A 193 -18.07 -30.81 -0.26
C ARG A 193 -16.83 -31.58 -0.71
N ASP A 194 -15.65 -31.01 -0.49
CA ASP A 194 -14.39 -31.51 -1.06
C ASP A 194 -13.64 -32.44 -0.09
N LYS A 195 -13.96 -32.38 1.21
CA LYS A 195 -13.26 -33.11 2.27
C LYS A 195 -14.21 -33.61 3.35
N SER A 196 -14.82 -34.77 3.11
CA SER A 196 -15.68 -35.44 4.09
C SER A 196 -14.94 -35.79 5.41
N ASN A 197 -13.64 -36.01 5.34
CA ASN A 197 -12.79 -36.44 6.48
C ASN A 197 -12.16 -35.30 7.28
N LEU A 198 -12.43 -34.03 6.96
CA LEU A 198 -11.89 -32.89 7.71
C LEU A 198 -12.43 -32.88 9.14
N LYS A 199 -11.56 -33.03 10.12
CA LYS A 199 -11.86 -32.92 11.54
C LYS A 199 -11.45 -31.55 12.05
N ILE A 200 -12.37 -30.87 12.72
CA ILE A 200 -12.12 -29.56 13.33
C ILE A 200 -12.45 -29.65 14.81
N SER A 201 -11.53 -29.22 15.67
CA SER A 201 -11.69 -29.19 17.12
C SER A 201 -11.45 -27.78 17.65
N ILE A 202 -12.22 -27.35 18.65
CA ILE A 202 -12.00 -26.08 19.39
C ILE A 202 -11.66 -26.45 20.83
N ILE A 203 -10.48 -26.03 21.31
CA ILE A 203 -10.02 -26.28 22.68
C ILE A 203 -10.14 -24.98 23.47
N THR A 204 -10.88 -25.03 24.59
CA THR A 204 -11.10 -23.87 25.46
C THR A 204 -10.71 -24.17 26.90
N GLY A 205 -10.06 -23.21 27.56
CA GLY A 205 -9.72 -23.29 28.98
C GLY A 205 -10.95 -23.19 29.89
N LYS A 206 -10.71 -22.99 31.20
CA LYS A 206 -11.72 -22.96 32.27
C LYS A 206 -12.92 -22.04 32.03
N ASN A 207 -12.77 -20.99 31.26
CA ASN A 207 -13.85 -20.04 31.00
C ASN A 207 -14.86 -20.53 29.93
N GLY A 208 -14.55 -21.63 29.23
CA GLY A 208 -15.38 -22.23 28.19
C GLY A 208 -15.56 -21.37 26.93
N LEU A 209 -16.47 -21.84 26.06
CA LEU A 209 -16.78 -21.20 24.78
C LEU A 209 -17.54 -19.89 24.99
N LEU A 210 -17.14 -18.79 24.31
CA LEU A 210 -17.82 -17.47 24.32
C LEU A 210 -18.12 -16.95 25.73
N SER A 211 -17.14 -17.02 26.64
CA SER A 211 -17.31 -16.72 28.08
C SER A 211 -17.83 -15.30 28.37
N SER A 212 -17.59 -14.34 27.50
CA SER A 212 -18.06 -12.94 27.62
C SER A 212 -19.49 -12.71 27.08
N PHE A 213 -20.17 -13.76 26.61
CA PHE A 213 -21.50 -13.65 26.01
C PHE A 213 -22.57 -14.36 26.89
N SER A 214 -23.85 -14.06 26.61
CA SER A 214 -25.00 -14.66 27.32
C SER A 214 -25.01 -16.18 27.15
N ASN A 215 -25.66 -16.88 28.11
CA ASN A 215 -25.84 -18.34 28.05
C ASN A 215 -26.59 -18.78 26.77
N HIS A 216 -27.56 -18.02 26.33
CA HIS A 216 -28.28 -18.30 25.08
C HIS A 216 -27.35 -18.24 23.87
N THR A 217 -26.48 -17.20 23.77
CA THR A 217 -25.45 -17.11 22.70
C THR A 217 -24.49 -18.29 22.71
N ARG A 218 -24.03 -18.69 23.91
CA ARG A 218 -23.14 -19.85 24.07
C ARG A 218 -23.80 -21.14 23.59
N GLN A 219 -25.02 -21.40 24.04
CA GLN A 219 -25.75 -22.65 23.71
C GLN A 219 -26.08 -22.71 22.22
N THR A 220 -26.57 -21.61 21.62
CA THR A 220 -26.87 -21.55 20.20
C THR A 220 -25.61 -21.80 19.37
N SER A 221 -24.44 -21.23 19.77
CA SER A 221 -23.17 -21.47 19.08
C SER A 221 -22.65 -22.91 19.23
N LYS A 222 -22.82 -23.52 20.43
CA LYS A 222 -22.48 -24.93 20.65
C LYS A 222 -23.31 -25.86 19.77
N ASN A 223 -24.61 -25.60 19.66
CA ASN A 223 -25.49 -26.39 18.80
C ASN A 223 -25.06 -26.28 17.32
N ALA A 224 -24.77 -25.08 16.83
CA ALA A 224 -24.31 -24.87 15.45
C ALA A 224 -22.97 -25.56 15.17
N LEU A 225 -22.03 -25.52 16.11
CA LEU A 225 -20.74 -26.24 16.01
C LEU A 225 -20.96 -27.76 15.98
N LYS A 226 -21.82 -28.28 16.83
CA LYS A 226 -22.16 -29.72 16.89
C LYS A 226 -22.84 -30.18 15.59
N GLU A 227 -23.81 -29.43 15.09
CA GLU A 227 -24.48 -29.70 13.82
C GLU A 227 -23.50 -29.69 12.63
N ALA A 228 -22.48 -28.82 12.69
CA ALA A 228 -21.39 -28.77 11.71
C ALA A 228 -20.36 -29.88 11.89
N GLY A 229 -20.48 -30.77 12.88
CA GLY A 229 -19.52 -31.84 13.19
C GLY A 229 -18.18 -31.30 13.70
N ILE A 230 -18.17 -30.18 14.42
CA ILE A 230 -16.99 -29.60 15.06
C ILE A 230 -16.95 -29.99 16.53
N SER A 231 -15.85 -30.60 16.97
CA SER A 231 -15.64 -31.04 18.34
C SER A 231 -15.28 -29.87 19.25
N ILE A 232 -15.82 -29.85 20.47
CA ILE A 232 -15.51 -28.83 21.48
C ILE A 232 -14.91 -29.52 22.68
N ILE A 233 -13.68 -29.15 23.04
CA ILE A 233 -12.95 -29.63 24.23
C ILE A 233 -12.92 -28.45 25.21
N GLU A 234 -13.74 -28.49 26.23
CA GLU A 234 -13.86 -27.45 27.25
C GLU A 234 -13.09 -27.76 28.51
N ASN A 235 -12.85 -26.75 29.34
CA ASN A 235 -12.15 -26.85 30.64
C ASN A 235 -10.74 -27.40 30.55
N THR A 236 -10.11 -27.31 29.37
CA THR A 236 -8.80 -27.91 29.12
C THR A 236 -7.83 -26.87 28.60
N GLU A 237 -6.72 -26.67 29.28
CA GLU A 237 -5.68 -25.71 28.83
C GLU A 237 -4.67 -26.46 27.95
N VAL A 238 -4.17 -25.76 26.92
CA VAL A 238 -3.10 -26.25 26.06
C VAL A 238 -1.76 -25.84 26.67
N LEU A 239 -0.89 -26.81 26.95
CA LEU A 239 0.45 -26.61 27.53
C LEU A 239 1.52 -26.49 26.44
N GLU A 240 1.48 -27.38 25.43
CA GLU A 240 2.49 -27.43 24.39
C GLU A 240 1.86 -27.78 23.04
N VAL A 241 2.36 -27.15 21.95
CA VAL A 241 2.07 -27.55 20.58
C VAL A 241 3.33 -28.04 19.90
N LYS A 242 3.27 -29.23 19.34
CA LYS A 242 4.30 -29.84 18.50
C LYS A 242 3.84 -29.92 17.05
N LYS A 243 4.72 -30.34 16.15
CA LYS A 243 4.43 -30.38 14.70
C LYS A 243 3.10 -31.08 14.38
N ASN A 244 2.80 -32.21 15.05
CA ASN A 244 1.66 -33.08 14.70
C ASN A 244 0.75 -33.38 15.90
N LYS A 245 0.93 -32.70 17.04
CA LYS A 245 0.10 -32.95 18.24
C LYS A 245 0.06 -31.74 19.18
N ILE A 246 -1.02 -31.67 19.92
CA ILE A 246 -1.22 -30.75 21.05
C ILE A 246 -1.16 -31.58 22.35
N ILE A 247 -0.50 -31.06 23.37
CA ILE A 247 -0.46 -31.61 24.73
C ILE A 247 -1.31 -30.68 25.62
N MET A 248 -2.26 -31.30 26.32
CA MET A 248 -3.24 -30.62 27.15
C MET A 248 -2.97 -30.82 28.66
N SER A 249 -3.61 -30.00 29.49
CA SER A 249 -3.38 -29.97 30.94
C SER A 249 -3.87 -31.23 31.68
N ASP A 250 -4.74 -32.00 31.08
CA ASP A 250 -5.21 -33.32 31.55
C ASP A 250 -4.33 -34.50 31.10
N ASN A 251 -3.11 -34.19 30.60
CA ASN A 251 -2.16 -35.14 30.00
C ASN A 251 -2.65 -35.84 28.72
N ASN A 252 -3.83 -35.50 28.21
CA ASN A 252 -4.32 -35.98 26.93
C ASN A 252 -3.56 -35.34 25.79
N THR A 253 -3.45 -36.07 24.67
CA THR A 253 -2.86 -35.55 23.43
C THR A 253 -3.86 -35.57 22.29
N LEU A 254 -3.91 -34.50 21.50
CA LEU A 254 -4.71 -34.43 20.29
C LEU A 254 -3.80 -34.42 19.07
N LYS A 255 -3.99 -35.39 18.16
CA LYS A 255 -3.31 -35.39 16.86
C LYS A 255 -3.87 -34.28 16.00
N ILE A 256 -2.99 -33.56 15.32
CA ILE A 256 -3.35 -32.44 14.43
C ILE A 256 -2.39 -32.38 13.23
N ASP A 257 -2.87 -31.88 12.13
CA ASP A 257 -2.02 -31.40 11.02
C ASP A 257 -1.63 -29.94 11.23
N LYS A 258 -2.56 -29.13 11.76
CA LYS A 258 -2.31 -27.72 12.01
C LYS A 258 -3.13 -27.17 13.18
N CYS A 259 -2.51 -26.23 13.89
CA CYS A 259 -3.13 -25.50 14.97
C CYS A 259 -3.37 -24.03 14.58
N ILE A 260 -4.56 -23.51 14.90
CA ILE A 260 -4.93 -22.10 14.73
C ILE A 260 -5.06 -21.46 16.11
N LEU A 261 -4.26 -20.40 16.35
CA LEU A 261 -4.19 -19.73 17.63
C LEU A 261 -5.14 -18.53 17.69
N SER A 262 -6.25 -18.69 18.42
CA SER A 262 -7.28 -17.66 18.65
C SER A 262 -7.39 -17.32 20.14
N THR A 263 -6.25 -17.17 20.81
CA THR A 263 -6.14 -16.81 22.22
C THR A 263 -6.24 -15.29 22.43
N ASN A 264 -6.21 -14.87 23.71
CA ASN A 264 -6.21 -13.46 24.09
C ASN A 264 -5.12 -12.67 23.34
N ALA A 265 -5.44 -11.42 23.07
CA ALA A 265 -4.57 -10.49 22.39
C ALA A 265 -3.36 -10.08 23.26
N MET A 266 -2.23 -9.83 22.59
CA MET A 266 -1.07 -9.17 23.16
C MET A 266 -0.67 -7.97 22.31
N ALA A 267 -0.02 -7.01 22.93
CA ALA A 267 0.58 -5.90 22.20
C ALA A 267 1.82 -6.36 21.41
N PRO A 268 2.10 -5.76 20.23
CA PRO A 268 3.30 -6.09 19.47
C PRO A 268 4.59 -5.85 20.25
N ASN A 269 5.55 -6.77 20.13
CA ASN A 269 6.78 -6.72 20.92
C ASN A 269 7.64 -5.47 20.66
N TRP A 270 7.58 -4.90 19.45
CA TRP A 270 8.37 -3.72 19.07
C TRP A 270 8.06 -2.48 19.93
N LEU A 271 6.88 -2.40 20.55
CA LEU A 271 6.53 -1.31 21.45
C LEU A 271 7.41 -1.26 22.71
N LYS A 272 7.99 -2.39 23.12
CA LYS A 272 8.84 -2.46 24.31
C LYS A 272 10.15 -1.68 24.17
N SER A 273 10.62 -1.47 22.95
CA SER A 273 11.80 -0.66 22.66
C SER A 273 11.49 0.84 22.55
N SER A 274 10.21 1.21 22.57
CA SER A 274 9.75 2.59 22.48
C SER A 274 9.69 3.26 23.86
N ASP A 275 9.86 4.57 23.90
CA ASP A 275 9.76 5.38 25.13
C ASP A 275 8.32 5.79 25.49
N ILE A 276 7.32 5.12 24.89
CA ILE A 276 5.91 5.30 25.17
C ILE A 276 5.50 4.48 26.39
N LYS A 277 4.72 5.08 27.31
CA LYS A 277 4.23 4.40 28.51
C LYS A 277 3.27 3.25 28.16
N LEU A 278 3.61 2.05 28.64
CA LEU A 278 2.84 0.82 28.42
C LEU A 278 2.27 0.30 29.75
N ASN A 279 1.12 -0.40 29.68
CA ASN A 279 0.61 -1.15 30.82
C ASN A 279 1.37 -2.49 31.00
N ALA A 280 1.04 -3.25 32.05
CA ALA A 280 1.67 -4.55 32.36
C ALA A 280 1.53 -5.59 31.24
N ASN A 281 0.53 -5.47 30.36
CA ASN A 281 0.29 -6.33 29.20
C ASN A 281 0.93 -5.80 27.91
N GLY A 282 1.65 -4.67 27.96
CA GLY A 282 2.36 -4.05 26.86
C GLY A 282 1.51 -3.15 25.96
N PHE A 283 0.26 -2.86 26.33
CA PHE A 283 -0.60 -1.93 25.59
C PHE A 283 -0.28 -0.49 25.89
N ILE A 284 -0.42 0.40 24.92
CA ILE A 284 -0.18 1.84 25.06
C ILE A 284 -1.25 2.44 25.98
N ILE A 285 -0.81 3.11 27.04
CA ILE A 285 -1.71 3.83 27.94
C ILE A 285 -2.05 5.18 27.31
N VAL A 286 -3.35 5.48 27.20
CA VAL A 286 -3.85 6.75 26.67
C VAL A 286 -4.89 7.37 27.60
N ASN A 287 -4.92 8.70 27.60
CA ASN A 287 -5.95 9.48 28.30
C ASN A 287 -7.25 9.54 27.47
N SER A 288 -8.26 10.21 27.99
CA SER A 288 -9.55 10.40 27.29
C SER A 288 -9.48 11.20 25.99
N ALA A 289 -8.37 11.89 25.72
CA ALA A 289 -8.09 12.57 24.47
C ALA A 289 -7.23 11.74 23.49
N PHE A 290 -7.04 10.45 23.75
CA PHE A 290 -6.19 9.52 22.98
C PHE A 290 -4.69 9.84 23.05
N GLN A 291 -4.23 10.73 23.93
CA GLN A 291 -2.83 11.09 24.09
C GLN A 291 -2.12 10.09 25.02
N THR A 292 -0.88 9.78 24.71
CA THR A 292 0.03 8.98 25.53
C THR A 292 0.64 9.85 26.66
N ASN A 293 1.76 9.41 27.24
CA ASN A 293 2.59 10.23 28.14
C ASN A 293 3.24 11.43 27.40
N SER A 294 3.25 11.45 26.08
CA SER A 294 3.68 12.58 25.26
C SER A 294 2.47 13.18 24.57
N GLU A 295 2.21 14.47 24.77
CA GLU A 295 0.99 15.14 24.30
C GLU A 295 0.83 15.19 22.78
N PHE A 296 1.93 15.10 22.03
CA PHE A 296 1.97 15.05 20.56
C PHE A 296 1.91 13.62 19.99
N ILE A 297 1.83 12.59 20.84
CA ILE A 297 1.69 11.19 20.45
C ILE A 297 0.32 10.68 20.87
N PHE A 298 -0.46 10.25 19.87
CA PHE A 298 -1.78 9.69 20.01
C PHE A 298 -1.76 8.19 19.72
N ALA A 299 -2.72 7.45 20.27
CA ALA A 299 -2.93 6.07 19.88
C ALA A 299 -4.42 5.69 19.96
N ALA A 300 -4.84 4.73 19.16
CA ALA A 300 -6.22 4.23 19.13
C ALA A 300 -6.29 2.76 18.66
N GLY A 301 -7.50 2.23 18.61
CA GLY A 301 -7.73 0.84 18.21
C GLY A 301 -7.44 -0.17 19.30
N ASP A 302 -7.18 -1.42 18.90
CA ASP A 302 -6.99 -2.52 19.85
C ASP A 302 -5.67 -2.43 20.63
N ILE A 303 -4.71 -1.60 20.17
CA ILE A 303 -3.38 -1.46 20.78
C ILE A 303 -3.36 -0.62 22.05
N VAL A 304 -4.44 0.14 22.36
CA VAL A 304 -4.50 1.06 23.48
C VAL A 304 -5.22 0.49 24.69
N ASP A 305 -4.83 0.98 25.85
CA ASP A 305 -5.57 0.86 27.11
C ASP A 305 -5.88 2.28 27.65
N PHE A 306 -7.18 2.54 27.91
CA PHE A 306 -7.62 3.86 28.39
C PHE A 306 -7.50 3.92 29.91
N ASP A 307 -6.83 4.95 30.45
CA ASP A 307 -6.63 5.15 31.88
C ASP A 307 -7.93 5.04 32.70
N ASN A 308 -9.03 5.54 32.16
CA ASN A 308 -10.30 5.68 32.89
C ASN A 308 -11.42 4.78 32.36
N GLN A 309 -11.15 3.89 31.39
CA GLN A 309 -12.18 3.05 30.76
C GLN A 309 -11.65 1.67 30.40
N ASN A 310 -12.14 0.64 31.08
CA ASN A 310 -11.87 -0.73 30.67
C ASN A 310 -12.74 -1.12 29.46
N LEU A 311 -12.13 -1.15 28.27
CA LEU A 311 -12.78 -1.50 27.02
C LEU A 311 -12.26 -2.87 26.49
N HIS A 312 -13.17 -3.69 26.01
CA HIS A 312 -12.78 -4.94 25.35
C HIS A 312 -12.03 -4.66 24.04
N LYS A 313 -11.04 -5.49 23.69
CA LYS A 313 -10.33 -5.42 22.42
C LYS A 313 -11.22 -5.97 21.30
N ALA A 314 -12.05 -5.10 20.72
CA ALA A 314 -13.03 -5.44 19.70
C ALA A 314 -13.07 -4.36 18.59
N GLY A 315 -13.15 -4.79 17.34
CA GLY A 315 -13.11 -3.91 16.17
C GLY A 315 -14.15 -2.77 16.18
N VAL A 316 -15.27 -2.93 16.90
CA VAL A 316 -16.27 -1.86 17.06
C VAL A 316 -15.71 -0.64 17.79
N PHE A 317 -14.81 -0.83 18.77
CA PHE A 317 -14.19 0.29 19.48
C PHE A 317 -13.12 0.96 18.62
N ALA A 318 -12.37 0.19 17.81
CA ALA A 318 -11.47 0.74 16.82
C ALA A 318 -12.22 1.64 15.81
N VAL A 319 -13.35 1.15 15.27
CA VAL A 319 -14.20 1.94 14.35
C VAL A 319 -14.75 3.20 15.04
N ARG A 320 -15.22 3.09 16.30
CA ARG A 320 -15.76 4.22 17.08
C ARG A 320 -14.69 5.25 17.44
N SER A 321 -13.43 4.86 17.56
CA SER A 321 -12.31 5.75 17.89
C SER A 321 -11.96 6.72 16.78
N GLY A 322 -12.14 6.37 15.51
CA GLY A 322 -11.58 7.12 14.38
C GLY A 322 -12.04 8.59 14.31
N LYS A 323 -13.37 8.86 14.45
CA LYS A 323 -13.88 10.24 14.43
C LYS A 323 -13.45 11.07 15.64
N PRO A 324 -13.56 10.58 16.90
CA PRO A 324 -13.05 11.29 18.07
C PRO A 324 -11.54 11.55 18.01
N LEU A 325 -10.77 10.56 17.56
CA LEU A 325 -9.33 10.69 17.38
C LEU A 325 -8.99 11.81 16.37
N ALA A 326 -9.67 11.85 15.22
CA ALA A 326 -9.50 12.92 14.23
C ALA A 326 -9.81 14.30 14.82
N LYS A 327 -10.87 14.43 15.63
CA LYS A 327 -11.21 15.67 16.31
C LYS A 327 -10.16 16.06 17.35
N SER A 328 -9.63 15.09 18.08
CA SER A 328 -8.60 15.34 19.09
C SER A 328 -7.27 15.78 18.49
N ILE A 329 -6.80 15.08 17.47
CA ILE A 329 -5.57 15.45 16.74
C ILE A 329 -5.73 16.82 16.08
N LYS A 330 -6.86 17.08 15.40
CA LYS A 330 -7.13 18.40 14.79
C LYS A 330 -7.11 19.51 15.82
N SER A 331 -7.75 19.29 16.98
CA SER A 331 -7.73 20.26 18.09
C SER A 331 -6.31 20.49 18.58
N TYR A 332 -5.53 19.43 18.78
CA TYR A 332 -4.14 19.55 19.25
C TYR A 332 -3.24 20.31 18.26
N ILE A 333 -3.35 20.03 16.97
CA ILE A 333 -2.55 20.75 15.96
C ILE A 333 -2.86 22.25 16.00
N ILE A 334 -4.14 22.63 16.16
CA ILE A 334 -4.58 24.03 16.13
C ILE A 334 -4.36 24.73 17.50
N THR A 335 -4.69 24.06 18.60
CA THR A 335 -4.78 24.72 19.94
C THR A 335 -3.82 24.15 20.97
N LYS A 336 -2.98 23.17 20.61
CA LYS A 336 -2.10 22.40 21.52
C LYS A 336 -2.86 21.68 22.64
N SER A 337 -4.15 21.42 22.46
CA SER A 337 -4.98 20.69 23.42
C SER A 337 -5.84 19.64 22.75
N GLY A 338 -5.76 18.39 23.21
CA GLY A 338 -6.55 17.27 22.73
C GLY A 338 -8.00 17.33 23.21
N LYS A 339 -8.94 16.83 22.40
CA LYS A 339 -10.36 16.81 22.74
C LYS A 339 -10.76 15.51 23.42
N LYS A 340 -11.28 15.60 24.66
CA LYS A 340 -11.72 14.46 25.46
C LYS A 340 -12.92 13.74 24.84
N TYR A 341 -12.95 12.42 24.98
CA TYR A 341 -14.05 11.54 24.53
C TYR A 341 -14.27 10.41 25.53
N SER A 342 -15.54 9.98 25.67
CA SER A 342 -15.93 8.85 26.49
C SER A 342 -16.72 7.84 25.66
N PHE A 343 -16.37 6.57 25.74
CA PHE A 343 -17.01 5.49 25.01
C PHE A 343 -18.28 4.98 25.69
N ARG A 344 -19.30 4.73 24.90
CA ARG A 344 -20.43 3.88 25.32
C ARG A 344 -19.96 2.43 25.29
N LYS A 345 -19.93 1.74 26.44
CA LYS A 345 -19.45 0.35 26.57
C LYS A 345 -20.28 -0.66 25.79
N ASN A 346 -21.58 -0.39 25.63
CA ASN A 346 -22.51 -1.32 25.02
C ASN A 346 -22.52 -1.25 23.48
N TYR A 347 -22.50 -2.40 22.85
CA TYR A 347 -22.58 -2.54 21.39
C TYR A 347 -23.37 -3.79 21.00
N LEU A 348 -23.87 -3.82 19.77
CA LEU A 348 -24.45 -5.00 19.15
C LEU A 348 -23.33 -5.83 18.55
N ALA A 349 -23.18 -7.08 19.00
CA ALA A 349 -22.30 -8.06 18.36
C ALA A 349 -23.12 -8.96 17.44
N LEU A 350 -22.59 -9.25 16.25
CA LEU A 350 -23.21 -10.11 15.24
C LEU A 350 -22.25 -11.27 14.95
N ILE A 351 -22.59 -12.48 15.41
CA ILE A 351 -21.80 -13.71 15.29
C ILE A 351 -22.39 -14.56 14.18
N GLY A 352 -21.69 -14.74 13.07
CA GLY A 352 -22.12 -15.56 11.94
C GLY A 352 -21.96 -17.06 12.23
N LEU A 353 -22.98 -17.86 11.85
CA LEU A 353 -22.97 -19.31 12.08
C LEU A 353 -22.69 -20.12 10.80
N SER A 354 -22.42 -19.47 9.66
CA SER A 354 -22.15 -20.09 8.34
C SER A 354 -23.24 -21.07 7.82
N ASN A 355 -24.38 -21.15 8.52
CA ASN A 355 -25.57 -21.94 8.12
C ASN A 355 -26.72 -21.05 7.63
N GLY A 356 -26.45 -19.78 7.35
CA GLY A 356 -27.44 -18.78 6.97
C GLY A 356 -28.05 -18.03 8.14
N TYR A 357 -27.68 -18.34 9.39
CA TYR A 357 -28.11 -17.64 10.60
C TYR A 357 -26.98 -16.83 11.21
N THR A 358 -27.35 -15.76 11.88
CA THR A 358 -26.43 -14.90 12.67
C THR A 358 -27.06 -14.63 14.03
N ILE A 359 -26.26 -14.75 15.09
CA ILE A 359 -26.67 -14.36 16.43
C ILE A 359 -26.42 -12.86 16.59
N GLY A 360 -27.48 -12.09 16.81
CA GLY A 360 -27.38 -10.72 17.28
C GLY A 360 -27.46 -10.70 18.81
N THR A 361 -26.42 -10.14 19.45
CA THR A 361 -26.39 -10.06 20.92
C THR A 361 -26.08 -8.65 21.39
N LYS A 362 -26.85 -8.16 22.35
CA LYS A 362 -26.68 -6.85 22.98
C LYS A 362 -27.16 -6.91 24.41
N TYR A 363 -26.36 -6.51 25.37
CA TYR A 363 -26.61 -6.75 26.82
C TYR A 363 -26.80 -8.27 27.07
N ASN A 364 -27.83 -8.65 27.82
CA ASN A 364 -28.19 -10.05 28.07
C ASN A 364 -29.16 -10.63 27.04
N PHE A 365 -29.62 -9.81 26.09
CA PHE A 365 -30.54 -10.26 25.03
C PHE A 365 -29.76 -10.77 23.83
N SER A 366 -30.13 -11.94 23.33
CA SER A 366 -29.59 -12.51 22.11
C SER A 366 -30.64 -13.27 21.33
N TYR A 367 -30.60 -13.15 20.00
CA TYR A 367 -31.53 -13.82 19.10
C TYR A 367 -30.81 -14.22 17.80
N SER A 368 -31.04 -15.46 17.36
CA SER A 368 -30.49 -16.00 16.12
C SER A 368 -31.54 -15.99 15.01
N SER A 369 -31.21 -15.39 13.85
CA SER A 369 -32.11 -15.34 12.70
C SER A 369 -31.41 -15.17 11.37
N LYS A 370 -32.12 -15.50 10.27
CA LYS A 370 -31.67 -15.18 8.89
C LYS A 370 -31.69 -13.68 8.64
N LEU A 371 -32.61 -12.93 9.26
CA LEU A 371 -32.67 -11.47 9.17
C LEU A 371 -31.38 -10.83 9.72
N ASN A 372 -30.87 -11.34 10.84
CA ASN A 372 -29.57 -10.88 11.37
C ASN A 372 -28.41 -11.11 10.38
N SER A 373 -28.44 -12.18 9.58
CA SER A 373 -27.43 -12.43 8.55
C SER A 373 -27.50 -11.41 7.42
N ILE A 374 -28.71 -11.07 6.97
CA ILE A 374 -28.92 -10.01 5.97
C ILE A 374 -28.45 -8.66 6.52
N PHE A 375 -28.79 -8.37 7.78
CA PHE A 375 -28.40 -7.13 8.45
C PHE A 375 -26.88 -7.04 8.66
N LYS A 376 -26.22 -8.14 9.07
CA LYS A 376 -24.75 -8.21 9.16
C LYS A 376 -24.11 -7.92 7.80
N LYS A 377 -24.56 -8.61 6.74
CA LYS A 377 -24.06 -8.40 5.38
C LYS A 377 -24.23 -6.94 4.93
N TYR A 378 -25.37 -6.33 5.20
CA TYR A 378 -25.63 -4.92 4.88
C TYR A 378 -24.68 -3.97 5.61
N ILE A 379 -24.47 -4.17 6.93
CA ILE A 379 -23.54 -3.35 7.72
C ILE A 379 -22.10 -3.48 7.19
N ASP A 380 -21.65 -4.71 6.98
CA ASP A 380 -20.31 -5.01 6.52
C ASP A 380 -20.03 -4.40 5.14
N GLN A 381 -20.94 -4.59 4.18
CA GLN A 381 -20.83 -3.99 2.85
C GLN A 381 -20.91 -2.47 2.87
N LYS A 382 -21.80 -1.91 3.70
CA LYS A 382 -21.91 -0.45 3.87
C LYS A 382 -20.63 0.14 4.44
N PHE A 383 -19.95 -0.57 5.35
CA PHE A 383 -18.67 -0.14 5.91
C PHE A 383 -17.58 -0.15 4.84
N ILE A 384 -17.34 -1.26 4.17
CA ILE A 384 -16.32 -1.40 3.14
C ILE A 384 -16.54 -0.44 1.96
N ASN A 385 -17.79 -0.30 1.50
CA ASN A 385 -18.10 0.56 0.36
C ASN A 385 -17.79 2.05 0.58
N LYS A 386 -17.63 2.50 1.82
CA LYS A 386 -17.16 3.87 2.13
C LYS A 386 -15.73 4.09 1.68
N PHE A 387 -14.92 3.04 1.65
CA PHE A 387 -13.49 3.10 1.37
C PHE A 387 -13.15 2.62 -0.04
N ASN A 388 -13.94 1.71 -0.62
CA ASN A 388 -13.71 1.10 -1.93
C ASN A 388 -14.49 1.76 -3.07
N ASN A 389 -14.84 3.03 -2.96
CA ASN A 389 -15.36 3.92 -4.01
C ASN A 389 -16.39 3.33 -5.02
N LYS A 390 -17.41 2.63 -4.52
CA LYS A 390 -18.61 2.34 -5.34
C LYS A 390 -19.55 3.55 -5.49
N SER A 391 -19.19 4.70 -4.89
CA SER A 391 -19.96 5.94 -5.00
C SER A 391 -19.72 6.71 -6.31
N SER A 392 -18.70 6.36 -7.09
CA SER A 392 -18.45 6.99 -8.41
C SER A 392 -19.55 6.67 -9.43
N ILE A 393 -20.23 5.54 -9.31
CA ILE A 393 -21.35 5.19 -10.20
C ILE A 393 -22.51 6.19 -10.08
N LYS A 394 -22.81 6.70 -8.85
CA LYS A 394 -23.81 7.75 -8.68
C LYS A 394 -23.34 9.09 -9.22
N THR A 395 -22.08 9.43 -9.01
CA THR A 395 -21.49 10.69 -9.51
C THR A 395 -21.36 10.66 -11.02
N GLU A 396 -20.96 9.53 -11.60
CA GLU A 396 -20.87 9.32 -13.04
C GLU A 396 -22.27 9.28 -13.70
N TYR A 397 -23.25 8.68 -13.05
CA TYR A 397 -24.64 8.71 -13.49
C TYR A 397 -25.24 10.13 -13.43
N ILE A 398 -24.97 10.88 -12.36
CA ILE A 398 -25.37 12.30 -12.24
C ILE A 398 -24.65 13.17 -13.26
N LEU A 399 -23.33 12.98 -13.47
CA LEU A 399 -22.57 13.69 -14.50
C LEU A 399 -23.05 13.34 -15.91
N ASN A 400 -23.41 12.09 -16.18
CA ASN A 400 -23.97 11.68 -17.46
C ASN A 400 -25.38 12.28 -17.69
N ILE A 401 -26.19 12.39 -16.64
CA ILE A 401 -27.48 13.10 -16.71
C ILE A 401 -27.25 14.59 -16.96
N ILE A 402 -26.34 15.22 -16.23
CA ILE A 402 -26.00 16.64 -16.40
C ILE A 402 -25.44 16.89 -17.82
N ASN A 403 -24.52 16.06 -18.31
CA ASN A 403 -23.97 16.20 -19.66
C ASN A 403 -25.03 15.97 -20.75
N LYS A 404 -25.95 15.02 -20.55
CA LYS A 404 -27.07 14.77 -21.45
C LYS A 404 -28.08 15.93 -21.44
N THR A 405 -28.31 16.55 -20.28
CA THR A 405 -29.18 17.72 -20.16
C THR A 405 -28.55 18.96 -20.78
N LEU A 406 -27.23 19.15 -20.59
CA LEU A 406 -26.46 20.24 -21.21
C LEU A 406 -26.35 20.11 -22.73
N SER A 407 -26.27 18.87 -23.28
CA SER A 407 -26.28 18.60 -24.70
C SER A 407 -27.65 18.89 -25.34
N LEU A 408 -28.74 18.72 -24.59
CA LEU A 408 -30.11 19.03 -25.02
C LEU A 408 -30.40 20.57 -25.00
N LEU A 409 -29.58 21.35 -24.29
CA LEU A 409 -29.74 22.79 -24.19
C LEU A 409 -28.83 23.61 -25.13
N ASP A 410 -28.13 22.91 -26.05
CA ASP A 410 -27.23 23.50 -27.08
C ASP A 410 -26.18 24.52 -26.53
N ILE A 411 -25.80 24.35 -25.25
CA ILE A 411 -24.80 25.20 -24.58
C ILE A 411 -23.37 24.70 -24.84
N ASN A 412 -23.20 23.64 -25.63
CA ASN A 412 -21.93 22.95 -25.85
C ASN A 412 -20.88 23.68 -26.69
N SER A 413 -21.17 24.90 -27.20
CA SER A 413 -20.19 25.60 -28.06
C SER A 413 -19.15 26.46 -27.31
N LYS A 414 -19.23 26.59 -25.96
CA LYS A 414 -18.32 27.45 -25.19
C LYS A 414 -17.53 26.76 -24.05
N PHE A 415 -17.81 25.51 -23.72
CA PHE A 415 -17.06 24.78 -22.72
C PHE A 415 -16.63 23.39 -23.25
N ASN A 416 -15.58 23.39 -24.06
CA ASN A 416 -14.81 22.17 -24.29
C ASN A 416 -14.13 21.78 -22.95
N PHE A 417 -14.86 21.13 -22.06
CA PHE A 417 -14.22 20.26 -21.08
C PHE A 417 -13.64 19.09 -21.87
N VAL A 418 -12.46 19.27 -22.42
CA VAL A 418 -11.61 18.15 -22.83
C VAL A 418 -11.30 17.39 -21.56
N LYS A 419 -12.16 16.42 -21.22
CA LYS A 419 -11.73 15.29 -20.39
C LYS A 419 -10.58 14.69 -21.16
N SER A 420 -9.34 14.99 -20.78
CA SER A 420 -8.23 14.18 -21.23
C SER A 420 -8.43 12.81 -20.61
N ASN A 421 -9.01 11.90 -21.39
CA ASN A 421 -9.09 10.48 -21.07
C ASN A 421 -7.69 9.82 -21.11
N GLN A 422 -6.61 10.60 -21.05
CA GLN A 422 -5.26 10.10 -20.98
C GLN A 422 -5.02 9.53 -19.59
N MET A 423 -4.97 8.21 -19.53
CA MET A 423 -4.47 7.50 -18.37
C MET A 423 -3.01 7.93 -18.15
N GLN A 424 -2.71 8.53 -17.01
CA GLN A 424 -1.37 9.01 -16.70
C GLN A 424 -0.67 8.03 -15.75
N CYS A 425 0.48 7.49 -16.17
CA CYS A 425 1.48 6.96 -15.27
C CYS A 425 2.51 8.08 -15.01
N LYS A 426 2.65 8.59 -13.80
CA LYS A 426 3.42 9.79 -13.48
C LYS A 426 4.95 9.68 -13.71
N GLY A 427 5.51 8.51 -14.06
CA GLY A 427 6.93 8.25 -14.14
C GLY A 427 7.63 8.66 -15.43
N CYS A 428 8.54 7.81 -15.92
CA CYS A 428 9.32 8.05 -17.15
C CYS A 428 8.45 8.26 -18.40
N ALA A 429 7.20 7.79 -18.42
CA ALA A 429 6.23 8.06 -19.47
C ALA A 429 5.58 9.46 -19.41
N ALA A 430 6.02 10.35 -18.51
CA ALA A 430 5.69 11.78 -18.56
C ALA A 430 6.61 12.58 -19.50
N LYS A 431 7.46 11.89 -20.29
CA LYS A 431 8.32 12.51 -21.34
C LYS A 431 7.49 13.13 -22.45
N VAL A 432 8.05 14.16 -23.08
CA VAL A 432 7.50 14.75 -24.31
C VAL A 432 7.52 13.68 -25.42
N PRO A 433 6.44 13.52 -26.22
CA PRO A 433 6.41 12.56 -27.31
C PRO A 433 7.59 12.70 -28.26
N PHE A 434 8.17 11.58 -28.71
CA PHE A 434 9.34 11.57 -29.59
C PHE A 434 9.13 12.36 -30.87
N THR A 435 7.93 12.35 -31.44
CA THR A 435 7.57 13.14 -32.63
C THR A 435 7.73 14.64 -32.43
N ALA A 436 7.38 15.17 -31.24
CA ALA A 436 7.57 16.57 -30.90
C ALA A 436 9.05 16.90 -30.75
N LEU A 437 9.83 16.05 -30.12
CA LEU A 437 11.30 16.22 -30.00
C LEU A 437 11.97 16.22 -31.38
N LYS A 438 11.62 15.28 -32.25
CA LYS A 438 12.17 15.16 -33.60
C LYS A 438 11.89 16.42 -34.46
N ASN A 439 10.74 17.03 -34.27
CA ASN A 439 10.34 18.22 -35.07
C ASN A 439 10.95 19.54 -34.56
N THR A 440 11.48 19.56 -33.35
CA THR A 440 11.96 20.80 -32.69
C THR A 440 13.47 20.81 -32.45
N LEU A 441 14.09 19.64 -32.27
CA LEU A 441 15.51 19.57 -32.01
C LEU A 441 16.34 19.60 -33.30
N PRO A 442 17.52 20.26 -33.31
CA PRO A 442 18.45 20.20 -34.43
C PRO A 442 18.84 18.78 -34.80
N GLU A 443 19.11 18.53 -36.09
CA GLU A 443 19.47 17.21 -36.60
C GLU A 443 20.68 16.59 -35.92
N ASN A 444 21.70 17.37 -35.56
CA ASN A 444 22.89 16.90 -34.87
C ASN A 444 22.57 16.35 -33.44
N ILE A 445 21.51 16.84 -32.81
CA ILE A 445 21.04 16.34 -31.50
C ILE A 445 20.13 15.11 -31.71
N THR A 446 19.24 15.14 -32.70
CA THR A 446 18.34 14.04 -33.00
C THR A 446 19.03 12.83 -33.63
N ALA A 447 20.18 13.03 -34.27
CA ALA A 447 21.02 11.96 -34.85
C ALA A 447 21.75 11.13 -33.78
N SER A 448 21.91 11.64 -32.57
CA SER A 448 22.44 10.89 -31.42
C SER A 448 21.38 9.95 -30.92
N SER A 449 21.39 8.70 -31.34
CA SER A 449 20.48 7.64 -30.91
C SER A 449 20.99 6.85 -29.71
N ASP A 450 22.03 7.36 -29.02
CA ASP A 450 22.60 6.73 -27.84
C ASP A 450 21.89 7.16 -26.57
N ASP A 451 21.79 6.24 -25.60
CA ASP A 451 21.17 6.48 -24.29
C ASP A 451 21.96 7.53 -23.48
N ALA A 452 23.28 7.62 -23.66
CA ALA A 452 24.14 8.67 -23.11
C ALA A 452 25.06 9.28 -24.20
N SER A 453 25.40 10.57 -24.05
CA SER A 453 26.22 11.33 -24.99
C SER A 453 27.65 11.40 -24.54
N SER A 454 28.61 11.21 -25.49
CA SER A 454 30.05 11.42 -25.23
C SER A 454 30.39 12.90 -25.21
N ILE A 455 31.34 13.31 -24.38
CA ILE A 455 31.87 14.67 -24.33
C ILE A 455 32.90 14.85 -25.46
N SER A 456 32.73 15.86 -26.34
CA SER A 456 33.47 15.99 -27.59
C SER A 456 34.98 15.93 -27.44
N ASN A 457 35.55 16.61 -26.44
CA ASN A 457 37.03 16.62 -26.21
C ASN A 457 37.50 15.48 -25.29
N TYR A 458 36.57 14.68 -24.73
CA TYR A 458 36.86 13.58 -23.82
C TYR A 458 36.04 12.36 -24.21
N PRO A 459 36.34 11.69 -25.32
CA PRO A 459 35.51 10.64 -25.92
C PRO A 459 35.30 9.41 -25.00
N GLN A 460 36.15 9.25 -23.98
CA GLN A 460 35.98 8.23 -22.93
C GLN A 460 34.91 8.59 -21.89
N LEU A 461 34.50 9.86 -21.80
CA LEU A 461 33.51 10.32 -20.87
C LEU A 461 32.11 10.39 -21.52
N PHE A 462 31.12 9.88 -20.82
CA PHE A 462 29.72 9.89 -21.21
C PHE A 462 28.90 10.62 -20.16
N GLN A 463 27.88 11.32 -20.61
CA GLN A 463 26.91 11.98 -19.73
C GLN A 463 25.50 11.66 -20.15
N THR A 464 24.62 11.49 -19.15
CA THR A 464 23.18 11.45 -19.30
C THR A 464 22.52 12.36 -18.29
N ILE A 465 21.26 12.72 -18.53
CA ILE A 465 20.40 13.43 -17.60
C ILE A 465 19.00 12.86 -17.69
N ASP A 466 18.50 12.36 -16.56
CA ASP A 466 17.11 11.93 -16.43
C ASP A 466 16.45 12.56 -15.23
N MET A 467 15.17 12.88 -15.39
CA MET A 467 14.32 13.44 -14.35
C MET A 467 12.95 12.79 -14.41
N ILE A 468 12.42 12.36 -13.26
CA ILE A 468 11.13 11.70 -13.14
C ILE A 468 10.26 12.36 -12.07
N ASN A 469 8.96 12.42 -12.33
CA ASN A 469 7.97 12.75 -11.32
C ASN A 469 7.85 11.57 -10.34
N ALA A 470 7.42 11.85 -9.10
CA ALA A 470 7.18 10.80 -8.13
C ALA A 470 6.10 9.82 -8.64
N ILE A 471 6.52 8.57 -8.87
CA ILE A 471 5.63 7.46 -9.26
C ILE A 471 4.87 6.96 -8.04
N ILE A 472 5.55 6.98 -6.89
CA ILE A 472 5.03 6.58 -5.58
C ILE A 472 5.32 7.70 -4.58
N PRO A 473 4.51 7.84 -3.52
CA PRO A 473 4.65 8.95 -2.57
C PRO A 473 5.78 8.76 -1.53
N ASP A 474 6.66 7.79 -1.70
CA ASP A 474 7.77 7.46 -0.78
C ASP A 474 9.08 8.09 -1.26
N PRO A 475 9.61 9.15 -0.62
CA PRO A 475 10.77 9.88 -1.11
C PRO A 475 12.07 9.04 -1.07
N PHE A 476 12.22 8.14 -0.10
CA PHE A 476 13.39 7.25 -0.02
C PHE A 476 13.42 6.26 -1.20
N LEU A 477 12.32 5.59 -1.49
CA LEU A 477 12.23 4.69 -2.63
C LEU A 477 12.32 5.44 -3.96
N MET A 478 11.76 6.65 -4.04
CA MET A 478 11.90 7.50 -5.23
C MET A 478 13.35 7.91 -5.48
N GLY A 479 14.13 8.17 -4.43
CA GLY A 479 15.57 8.40 -4.55
C GLY A 479 16.30 7.20 -5.18
N LYS A 480 15.99 5.97 -4.75
CA LYS A 480 16.50 4.73 -5.35
C LYS A 480 16.10 4.58 -6.81
N ILE A 481 14.82 4.79 -7.11
CA ILE A 481 14.27 4.62 -8.47
C ILE A 481 14.90 5.63 -9.42
N ALA A 482 15.00 6.90 -9.04
CA ALA A 482 15.60 7.94 -9.86
C ALA A 482 17.10 7.69 -10.12
N ALA A 483 17.84 7.25 -9.10
CA ALA A 483 19.25 6.88 -9.26
C ALA A 483 19.43 5.69 -10.22
N ASN A 484 18.66 4.60 -10.07
CA ASN A 484 18.71 3.47 -10.99
C ASN A 484 18.33 3.87 -12.43
N HIS A 485 17.31 4.73 -12.57
CA HIS A 485 16.87 5.20 -13.88
C HIS A 485 17.97 5.96 -14.62
N SER A 486 18.63 6.91 -13.93
CA SER A 486 19.72 7.69 -14.54
C SER A 486 20.99 6.87 -14.76
N LEU A 487 21.25 5.83 -13.95
CA LEU A 487 22.38 4.92 -14.15
C LEU A 487 22.18 4.00 -15.34
N SER A 488 20.93 3.67 -15.71
CA SER A 488 20.65 2.71 -16.78
C SER A 488 21.24 3.13 -18.12
N ASP A 489 21.18 4.42 -18.45
CA ASP A 489 21.76 4.97 -19.68
C ASP A 489 23.28 4.82 -19.75
N ILE A 490 23.99 5.10 -18.64
CA ILE A 490 25.44 4.94 -18.55
C ILE A 490 25.84 3.48 -18.69
N ILE A 491 25.06 2.56 -18.09
CA ILE A 491 25.30 1.12 -18.23
C ILE A 491 25.03 0.67 -19.66
N ALA A 492 23.99 1.20 -20.32
CA ALA A 492 23.62 0.86 -21.69
C ALA A 492 24.74 1.22 -22.71
N VAL A 493 25.49 2.28 -22.44
CA VAL A 493 26.68 2.65 -23.26
C VAL A 493 27.97 1.97 -22.79
N LYS A 494 27.90 0.96 -21.92
CA LYS A 494 29.03 0.19 -21.37
C LYS A 494 30.07 1.07 -20.65
N SER A 495 29.61 2.14 -20.02
CA SER A 495 30.44 3.04 -19.23
C SER A 495 30.27 2.77 -17.74
N LYS A 496 31.36 2.98 -16.97
CA LYS A 496 31.30 2.89 -15.50
C LYS A 496 30.92 4.25 -14.95
N PRO A 497 29.82 4.36 -14.17
CA PRO A 497 29.47 5.63 -13.56
C PRO A 497 30.55 6.06 -12.55
N ILE A 498 30.89 7.35 -12.53
CA ILE A 498 31.93 7.92 -11.66
C ILE A 498 31.41 9.05 -10.78
N ALA A 499 30.52 9.89 -11.30
CA ALA A 499 29.97 11.03 -10.58
C ALA A 499 28.54 11.32 -10.98
N ALA A 500 27.77 11.85 -10.02
CA ALA A 500 26.39 12.29 -10.23
C ALA A 500 26.15 13.67 -9.64
N LEU A 501 25.28 14.44 -10.29
CA LEU A 501 24.69 15.69 -9.77
C LEU A 501 23.18 15.50 -9.64
N MET A 502 22.61 15.83 -8.48
CA MET A 502 21.19 15.71 -8.23
C MET A 502 20.42 16.95 -8.67
N MET A 503 19.27 16.76 -9.29
CA MET A 503 18.24 17.77 -9.48
C MET A 503 17.01 17.37 -8.70
N LEU A 504 16.56 18.22 -7.78
CA LEU A 504 15.45 17.92 -6.90
C LEU A 504 14.52 19.12 -6.78
N GLN A 505 13.25 18.94 -7.16
CA GLN A 505 12.18 19.83 -6.82
C GLN A 505 11.41 19.24 -5.63
N LEU A 506 11.32 19.99 -4.55
CA LEU A 506 10.56 19.65 -3.35
C LEU A 506 9.21 20.37 -3.32
N PRO A 507 8.20 19.83 -2.63
CA PRO A 507 6.94 20.52 -2.38
C PRO A 507 7.14 21.84 -1.61
N PHE A 508 6.22 22.78 -1.77
CA PHE A 508 6.23 24.01 -1.00
C PHE A 508 5.99 23.73 0.47
N SER A 509 7.05 23.85 1.27
CA SER A 509 7.06 23.53 2.70
C SER A 509 8.09 24.36 3.46
N ASN A 510 8.03 24.30 4.80
CA ASN A 510 9.05 24.95 5.64
C ASN A 510 10.41 24.21 5.54
N VAL A 511 11.46 24.83 6.08
CA VAL A 511 12.85 24.33 6.00
C VAL A 511 12.98 22.94 6.63
N ASP A 512 12.32 22.68 7.76
CA ASP A 512 12.43 21.38 8.45
C ASP A 512 11.85 20.24 7.62
N ILE A 513 10.69 20.45 7.02
CA ILE A 513 10.03 19.45 6.17
C ILE A 513 10.80 19.22 4.87
N ASN A 514 11.33 20.30 4.26
CA ASN A 514 12.21 20.19 3.11
C ASN A 514 13.47 19.38 3.45
N SER A 515 14.07 19.63 4.62
CA SER A 515 15.25 18.88 5.06
C SER A 515 14.94 17.40 5.27
N ARG A 516 13.79 17.05 5.86
CA ARG A 516 13.33 15.67 6.05
C ARG A 516 13.17 14.95 4.70
N ASP A 517 12.54 15.58 3.72
CA ASP A 517 12.31 14.99 2.40
C ASP A 517 13.61 14.86 1.60
N LEU A 518 14.46 15.88 1.62
CA LEU A 518 15.79 15.85 1.02
C LEU A 518 16.64 14.71 1.58
N GLU A 519 16.68 14.55 2.90
CA GLU A 519 17.41 13.47 3.57
C GLU A 519 16.94 12.09 3.09
N GLN A 520 15.63 11.86 3.01
CA GLN A 520 15.08 10.58 2.53
C GLN A 520 15.47 10.30 1.07
N VAL A 521 15.37 11.29 0.18
CA VAL A 521 15.75 11.15 -1.23
C VAL A 521 17.24 10.86 -1.36
N LEU A 522 18.09 11.63 -0.68
CA LEU A 522 19.53 11.45 -0.70
C LEU A 522 19.97 10.08 -0.16
N CYS A 523 19.41 9.64 0.95
CA CYS A 523 19.70 8.32 1.51
C CYS A 523 19.34 7.21 0.51
N GLY A 524 18.17 7.30 -0.14
CA GLY A 524 17.76 6.33 -1.14
C GLY A 524 18.68 6.31 -2.35
N ALA A 525 19.01 7.47 -2.90
CA ALA A 525 19.90 7.61 -4.04
C ALA A 525 21.32 7.12 -3.72
N LYS A 526 21.84 7.51 -2.56
CA LYS A 526 23.18 7.12 -2.10
C LYS A 526 23.34 5.61 -2.02
N GLU A 527 22.36 4.87 -1.49
CA GLU A 527 22.43 3.41 -1.46
C GLU A 527 22.62 2.77 -2.84
N ILE A 528 22.10 3.40 -3.89
CA ILE A 528 22.24 2.92 -5.26
C ILE A 528 23.57 3.34 -5.85
N PHE A 529 23.94 4.63 -5.76
CA PHE A 529 25.20 5.13 -6.29
C PHE A 529 26.41 4.49 -5.62
N ASP A 530 26.37 4.23 -4.31
CA ASP A 530 27.43 3.54 -3.57
C ASP A 530 27.70 2.12 -4.11
N LYS A 531 26.64 1.37 -4.50
CA LYS A 531 26.80 0.05 -5.15
C LYS A 531 27.59 0.09 -6.44
N HIS A 532 27.54 1.22 -7.14
CA HIS A 532 28.27 1.45 -8.40
C HIS A 532 29.60 2.20 -8.21
N ASN A 533 29.99 2.50 -6.97
CA ASN A 533 31.14 3.36 -6.63
C ASN A 533 31.04 4.73 -7.35
N CYS A 534 29.85 5.27 -7.47
CA CYS A 534 29.56 6.57 -8.07
C CYS A 534 29.32 7.60 -6.97
N ILE A 535 29.94 8.76 -7.05
CA ILE A 535 29.89 9.78 -5.99
C ILE A 535 28.85 10.84 -6.37
N ILE A 536 27.96 11.20 -5.43
CA ILE A 536 27.10 12.37 -5.57
C ILE A 536 27.92 13.61 -5.19
N ASN A 537 28.36 14.41 -6.17
CA ASN A 537 29.25 15.56 -5.98
C ASN A 537 28.51 16.87 -5.66
N GLY A 538 27.18 16.89 -5.78
CA GLY A 538 26.38 18.09 -5.56
C GLY A 538 25.07 18.04 -6.31
N GLY A 539 24.53 19.20 -6.64
CA GLY A 539 23.30 19.28 -7.40
C GLY A 539 22.59 20.64 -7.26
N HIS A 540 21.33 20.65 -7.66
CA HIS A 540 20.45 21.82 -7.56
C HIS A 540 19.12 21.41 -6.93
N THR A 541 18.64 22.24 -5.98
CA THR A 541 17.35 22.04 -5.33
C THR A 541 16.45 23.26 -5.55
N MET A 542 15.18 23.00 -5.76
CA MET A 542 14.17 24.06 -5.93
C MET A 542 12.87 23.68 -5.20
N ILE A 543 12.05 24.65 -4.91
CA ILE A 543 10.71 24.46 -4.36
C ILE A 543 9.70 24.63 -5.49
N GLY A 544 8.82 23.63 -5.66
CA GLY A 544 7.74 23.63 -6.62
C GLY A 544 6.37 23.78 -5.97
N LYS A 545 5.34 23.97 -6.79
CA LYS A 545 3.95 24.07 -6.33
C LYS A 545 3.29 22.72 -6.13
N ASP A 546 3.80 21.68 -6.79
CA ASP A 546 3.24 20.34 -6.70
C ASP A 546 3.46 19.70 -5.33
N SER A 547 2.54 18.83 -4.92
CA SER A 547 2.62 18.09 -3.66
C SER A 547 3.67 16.98 -3.67
N ASP A 548 4.08 16.53 -4.85
CA ASP A 548 5.01 15.43 -5.04
C ASP A 548 6.38 15.95 -5.52
N PRO A 549 7.50 15.34 -5.09
CA PRO A 549 8.82 15.74 -5.55
C PRO A 549 9.05 15.31 -7.02
N VAL A 550 9.94 16.07 -7.70
CA VAL A 550 10.52 15.70 -9.00
C VAL A 550 12.01 15.48 -8.78
N ILE A 551 12.50 14.31 -9.18
CA ILE A 551 13.85 13.86 -8.83
C ILE A 551 14.59 13.43 -10.10
N GLY A 552 15.82 13.91 -10.28
CA GLY A 552 16.67 13.52 -11.38
C GLY A 552 18.14 13.57 -11.05
N PHE A 553 18.92 12.98 -11.93
CA PHE A 553 20.38 13.01 -11.82
C PHE A 553 21.00 13.21 -13.21
N THR A 554 22.05 14.04 -13.25
CA THR A 554 23.03 14.01 -14.32
C THR A 554 24.13 13.05 -13.89
N VAL A 555 24.38 12.01 -14.68
CA VAL A 555 25.42 11.02 -14.37
C VAL A 555 26.53 11.09 -15.39
N THR A 556 27.77 11.14 -14.90
CA THR A 556 28.97 11.02 -15.72
C THR A 556 29.55 9.62 -15.57
N GLY A 557 29.82 8.98 -16.70
CA GLY A 557 30.46 7.66 -16.76
C GLY A 557 31.74 7.68 -17.56
N GLU A 558 32.64 6.76 -17.25
CA GLU A 558 33.91 6.56 -17.97
C GLU A 558 33.92 5.21 -18.67
N SER A 559 34.22 5.22 -19.97
CA SER A 559 34.42 4.01 -20.77
C SER A 559 35.88 3.59 -20.78
N LYS A 560 36.13 2.31 -20.54
CA LYS A 560 37.48 1.73 -20.70
C LYS A 560 37.95 1.69 -22.18
N LEU A 561 37.03 1.89 -23.11
CA LEU A 561 37.33 1.83 -24.55
C LEU A 561 37.75 3.22 -25.04
N LYS A 562 38.97 3.35 -25.50
CA LYS A 562 39.53 4.59 -26.10
C LYS A 562 38.76 5.07 -27.36
N GLU A 563 38.02 4.18 -28.01
CA GLU A 563 37.12 4.50 -29.12
C GLU A 563 35.68 4.07 -28.79
N ASN A 564 34.78 4.92 -29.14
CA ASN A 564 33.33 4.64 -28.96
C ASN A 564 32.90 3.51 -29.91
N LYS A 565 33.09 2.24 -29.50
CA LYS A 565 32.65 1.07 -30.28
C LYS A 565 31.16 1.04 -30.49
N ASN A 566 30.36 1.77 -29.69
CA ASN A 566 28.94 1.92 -29.91
C ASN A 566 28.60 2.79 -31.13
N LYS A 567 29.51 3.67 -31.60
CA LYS A 567 29.36 4.39 -32.88
C LYS A 567 29.74 3.54 -34.10
N LYS A 568 30.49 2.44 -33.93
CA LYS A 568 30.79 1.52 -35.04
C LYS A 568 29.55 0.66 -35.28
N SER A 569 28.97 0.79 -36.50
CA SER A 569 27.92 -0.13 -36.93
C SER A 569 28.43 -1.58 -36.74
N TYR A 570 27.63 -2.40 -36.07
CA TYR A 570 27.88 -3.83 -35.91
C TYR A 570 27.13 -4.62 -36.96
N LYS A 571 27.47 -5.89 -37.12
CA LYS A 571 26.78 -6.81 -38.00
C LYS A 571 26.04 -7.82 -37.14
N ILE A 572 24.74 -7.78 -37.15
CA ILE A 572 23.91 -8.81 -36.56
C ILE A 572 23.99 -10.05 -37.46
N LYS A 573 24.15 -11.21 -36.85
CA LYS A 573 24.22 -12.50 -37.54
C LYS A 573 22.94 -13.29 -37.26
N ASN A 574 22.61 -14.22 -38.15
CA ASN A 574 21.58 -15.20 -37.88
C ASN A 574 21.94 -15.97 -36.60
N ASN A 575 20.97 -16.17 -35.72
CA ASN A 575 21.10 -16.80 -34.40
C ASN A 575 21.77 -15.95 -33.29
N ASP A 576 22.05 -14.67 -33.51
CA ASP A 576 22.34 -13.77 -32.39
C ASP A 576 21.13 -13.71 -31.44
N ILE A 577 21.39 -13.73 -30.12
CA ILE A 577 20.36 -13.84 -29.10
C ILE A 577 20.02 -12.45 -28.57
N LEU A 578 18.71 -12.15 -28.55
CA LEU A 578 18.18 -10.98 -27.85
C LEU A 578 17.82 -11.36 -26.41
N VAL A 579 18.38 -10.64 -25.44
CA VAL A 579 18.16 -10.89 -24.02
C VAL A 579 17.43 -9.71 -23.39
N LEU A 580 16.32 -9.99 -22.73
CA LEU A 580 15.62 -9.05 -21.86
C LEU A 580 15.93 -9.40 -20.40
N THR A 581 16.59 -8.49 -19.67
CA THR A 581 17.12 -8.76 -18.33
C THR A 581 16.06 -8.76 -17.23
N GLU A 582 14.95 -8.02 -17.45
CA GLU A 582 13.94 -7.78 -16.44
C GLU A 582 12.53 -7.80 -17.02
N LYS A 583 11.51 -7.91 -16.18
CA LYS A 583 10.10 -7.84 -16.59
C LYS A 583 9.74 -6.43 -17.06
N ILE A 584 8.80 -6.35 -18.00
CA ILE A 584 8.23 -5.07 -18.49
C ILE A 584 6.76 -4.91 -18.12
N GLY A 585 6.23 -3.70 -18.31
CA GLY A 585 4.82 -3.35 -18.07
C GLY A 585 4.57 -2.50 -16.82
N SER A 586 5.61 -1.92 -16.21
CA SER A 586 5.52 -1.02 -15.04
C SER A 586 4.52 0.13 -15.26
N GLY A 587 4.58 0.80 -16.42
CA GLY A 587 3.67 1.90 -16.76
C GLY A 587 2.19 1.47 -16.82
N ILE A 588 1.90 0.24 -17.25
CA ILE A 588 0.55 -0.32 -17.27
C ILE A 588 0.07 -0.59 -15.83
N ILE A 589 0.93 -1.14 -14.97
CA ILE A 589 0.57 -1.40 -13.56
C ILE A 589 0.26 -0.09 -12.84
N PHE A 590 1.13 0.92 -12.89
CA PHE A 590 0.87 2.20 -12.23
C PHE A 590 -0.33 2.94 -12.83
N SER A 591 -0.50 2.92 -14.16
CA SER A 591 -1.69 3.48 -14.80
C SER A 591 -2.97 2.80 -14.30
N GLY A 592 -2.98 1.47 -14.22
CA GLY A 592 -4.13 0.71 -13.73
C GLY A 592 -4.46 0.96 -12.26
N ILE A 593 -3.45 1.13 -11.41
CA ILE A 593 -3.62 1.46 -9.98
C ILE A 593 -4.14 2.89 -9.81
N ASN A 594 -3.53 3.87 -10.49
CA ASN A 594 -3.89 5.28 -10.39
C ASN A 594 -5.31 5.55 -10.91
N ASN A 595 -5.80 4.74 -11.85
CA ASN A 595 -7.18 4.79 -12.37
C ASN A 595 -8.15 3.85 -11.63
N ASP A 596 -7.74 3.25 -10.52
CA ASP A 596 -8.54 2.33 -9.68
C ASP A 596 -9.08 1.08 -10.42
N ILE A 597 -8.38 0.60 -11.45
CA ILE A 597 -8.78 -0.52 -12.30
C ILE A 597 -8.25 -1.86 -11.77
N ILE A 598 -6.99 -1.89 -11.30
CA ILE A 598 -6.35 -3.08 -10.71
C ILE A 598 -5.90 -2.81 -9.29
N ASP A 599 -5.64 -3.86 -8.51
CA ASP A 599 -5.26 -3.74 -7.10
C ASP A 599 -3.83 -3.25 -6.94
N SER A 600 -3.57 -2.43 -5.91
CA SER A 600 -2.24 -1.86 -5.63
C SER A 600 -1.21 -2.92 -5.22
N TYR A 601 -1.65 -4.11 -4.82
CA TYR A 601 -0.77 -5.24 -4.53
C TYR A 601 0.21 -5.54 -5.69
N PHE A 602 -0.22 -5.36 -6.94
CA PHE A 602 0.62 -5.63 -8.11
C PHE A 602 1.85 -4.71 -8.24
N GLN A 603 1.88 -3.55 -7.56
CA GLN A 603 3.04 -2.66 -7.60
C GLN A 603 4.27 -3.22 -6.87
N LYS A 604 4.11 -4.18 -5.96
CA LYS A 604 5.19 -4.67 -5.09
C LYS A 604 6.39 -5.18 -5.89
N ASP A 605 6.16 -6.07 -6.86
CA ASP A 605 7.21 -6.62 -7.70
C ASP A 605 7.84 -5.53 -8.58
N VAL A 606 7.03 -4.60 -9.08
CA VAL A 606 7.48 -3.47 -9.89
C VAL A 606 8.44 -2.58 -9.10
N ILE A 607 8.04 -2.15 -7.90
CA ILE A 607 8.87 -1.32 -7.02
C ILE A 607 10.16 -2.05 -6.65
N THR A 608 10.08 -3.34 -6.34
CA THR A 608 11.26 -4.16 -6.02
C THR A 608 12.25 -4.17 -7.19
N GLN A 609 11.79 -4.37 -8.41
CA GLN A 609 12.65 -4.35 -9.60
C GLN A 609 13.24 -2.94 -9.83
N MET A 610 12.41 -1.89 -9.77
CA MET A 610 12.85 -0.50 -9.98
C MET A 610 13.88 -0.03 -8.93
N THR A 611 13.79 -0.52 -7.70
CA THR A 611 14.73 -0.17 -6.62
C THR A 611 16.01 -1.01 -6.62
N ASN A 612 16.00 -2.20 -7.21
CA ASN A 612 17.20 -3.04 -7.36
C ASN A 612 18.02 -2.67 -8.60
N GLY A 613 17.35 -2.25 -9.68
CA GLY A 613 17.99 -1.91 -10.96
C GLY A 613 18.75 -3.08 -11.60
N ASN A 614 19.52 -2.78 -12.63
CA ASN A 614 20.32 -3.75 -13.39
C ASN A 614 21.76 -3.92 -12.86
N PHE A 615 22.01 -3.69 -11.57
CA PHE A 615 23.35 -3.72 -10.97
C PHE A 615 24.10 -5.04 -11.25
N LEU A 616 23.43 -6.17 -11.07
CA LEU A 616 24.06 -7.48 -11.30
C LEU A 616 24.44 -7.67 -12.77
N PHE A 617 23.59 -7.20 -13.68
CA PHE A 617 23.84 -7.29 -15.11
C PHE A 617 25.03 -6.42 -15.52
N GLY A 618 25.16 -5.20 -15.00
CA GLY A 618 26.31 -4.32 -15.24
C GLY A 618 27.64 -5.02 -14.95
N ASN A 619 27.72 -5.76 -13.85
CA ASN A 619 28.93 -6.51 -13.47
C ASN A 619 29.17 -7.75 -14.34
N ILE A 620 28.13 -8.43 -14.81
CA ILE A 620 28.24 -9.63 -15.65
C ILE A 620 28.51 -9.24 -17.10
N SER A 621 27.99 -8.12 -17.58
CA SER A 621 28.09 -7.68 -18.98
C SER A 621 29.52 -7.50 -19.44
N GLU A 622 30.47 -7.17 -18.56
CA GLU A 622 31.91 -7.08 -18.87
C GLU A 622 32.50 -8.44 -19.33
N LYS A 623 31.89 -9.56 -18.89
CA LYS A 623 32.35 -10.92 -19.21
C LYS A 623 31.67 -11.51 -20.45
N LEU A 624 30.66 -10.86 -20.97
CA LEU A 624 29.87 -11.32 -22.12
C LEU A 624 30.23 -10.57 -23.39
N ASN A 625 30.20 -11.27 -24.53
CA ASN A 625 30.35 -10.65 -25.84
C ASN A 625 29.06 -10.01 -26.29
N ILE A 626 28.75 -8.82 -25.77
CA ILE A 626 27.53 -8.08 -26.07
C ILE A 626 27.78 -7.15 -27.25
N LEU A 627 27.00 -7.29 -28.33
CA LEU A 627 27.08 -6.44 -29.52
C LEU A 627 26.55 -5.04 -29.23
N SER A 628 25.35 -4.94 -28.68
CA SER A 628 24.67 -3.68 -28.35
C SER A 628 23.76 -3.83 -27.14
N MET A 629 23.52 -2.74 -26.45
CA MET A 629 22.60 -2.64 -25.31
C MET A 629 21.76 -1.36 -25.42
N THR A 630 20.59 -1.36 -24.85
CA THR A 630 19.75 -0.19 -24.55
C THR A 630 18.94 -0.49 -23.31
N ASP A 631 18.58 0.51 -22.55
CA ASP A 631 17.57 0.37 -21.50
C ASP A 631 16.16 0.45 -22.10
N ILE A 632 15.13 0.02 -21.36
CA ILE A 632 13.74 0.11 -21.79
C ILE A 632 13.01 1.06 -20.86
N THR A 633 12.64 2.22 -21.36
CA THR A 633 11.99 3.28 -20.62
C THR A 633 10.62 3.67 -21.21
N GLY A 634 10.22 4.93 -21.10
CA GLY A 634 8.90 5.42 -21.50
C GLY A 634 8.53 5.19 -22.98
N PHE A 635 9.51 5.05 -23.87
CA PHE A 635 9.25 4.80 -25.30
C PHE A 635 8.89 3.34 -25.61
N GLY A 636 8.98 2.44 -24.63
CA GLY A 636 8.53 1.05 -24.73
C GLY A 636 9.44 0.14 -25.54
N LEU A 637 9.19 -1.17 -25.43
CA LEU A 637 10.06 -2.21 -25.98
C LEU A 637 10.29 -2.06 -27.49
N ALA A 638 9.24 -1.82 -28.28
CA ALA A 638 9.32 -1.79 -29.74
C ALA A 638 10.27 -0.68 -30.23
N ASN A 639 10.15 0.54 -29.70
CA ASN A 639 10.99 1.65 -30.12
C ASN A 639 12.47 1.44 -29.73
N HIS A 640 12.75 0.89 -28.52
CA HIS A 640 14.10 0.57 -28.11
C HIS A 640 14.73 -0.54 -28.96
N LEU A 641 13.95 -1.57 -29.35
CA LEU A 641 14.40 -2.60 -30.29
C LEU A 641 14.70 -2.03 -31.68
N LEU A 642 13.81 -1.17 -32.21
CA LEU A 642 14.05 -0.49 -33.48
C LEU A 642 15.36 0.34 -33.44
N ASN A 643 15.65 1.02 -32.33
CA ASN A 643 16.89 1.76 -32.17
C ASN A 643 18.11 0.83 -32.14
N LEU A 644 18.02 -0.36 -31.55
CA LEU A 644 19.08 -1.35 -31.60
C LEU A 644 19.38 -1.79 -33.04
N ILE A 645 18.35 -2.17 -33.83
CA ILE A 645 18.57 -2.69 -35.18
C ILE A 645 18.93 -1.62 -36.20
N LYS A 646 18.52 -0.35 -36.01
CA LYS A 646 18.93 0.77 -36.89
C LYS A 646 20.43 0.94 -37.02
N ARG A 647 21.21 0.46 -36.06
CA ARG A 647 22.67 0.49 -36.04
C ARG A 647 23.31 -0.66 -36.81
N ASP A 648 22.50 -1.66 -37.24
CA ASP A 648 23.00 -2.78 -38.03
C ASP A 648 23.19 -2.39 -39.51
N LYS A 649 24.39 -2.62 -40.05
CA LYS A 649 24.69 -2.36 -41.47
C LYS A 649 23.89 -3.23 -42.41
N ASN A 650 23.46 -4.40 -41.98
CA ASN A 650 22.82 -5.40 -42.83
C ASN A 650 21.28 -5.20 -42.92
N LYS A 651 20.70 -4.19 -42.27
CA LYS A 651 19.24 -3.95 -42.19
C LYS A 651 18.47 -5.21 -41.76
N THR A 652 18.96 -5.88 -40.72
CA THR A 652 18.40 -7.11 -40.21
C THR A 652 17.02 -6.85 -39.57
N GLY A 653 16.08 -7.76 -39.72
CA GLY A 653 14.79 -7.75 -39.02
C GLY A 653 14.85 -8.52 -37.69
N LEU A 654 13.85 -8.31 -36.84
CA LEU A 654 13.65 -9.05 -35.59
C LEU A 654 12.33 -9.83 -35.65
N THR A 655 12.36 -11.07 -35.16
CA THR A 655 11.15 -11.83 -34.86
C THR A 655 10.91 -11.85 -33.35
N ILE A 656 9.78 -11.34 -32.92
CA ILE A 656 9.42 -11.27 -31.50
C ILE A 656 8.29 -12.26 -31.24
N PHE A 657 8.42 -13.04 -30.17
CA PHE A 657 7.41 -13.96 -29.68
C PHE A 657 6.76 -13.33 -28.43
N PRO A 658 5.59 -12.67 -28.54
CA PRO A 658 4.98 -11.92 -27.43
C PRO A 658 4.74 -12.76 -26.18
N GLU A 659 4.44 -14.05 -26.35
CA GLU A 659 4.20 -15.00 -25.26
C GLU A 659 5.45 -15.33 -24.43
N LYS A 660 6.65 -15.07 -24.97
CA LYS A 660 7.94 -15.27 -24.29
C LYS A 660 8.44 -14.02 -23.57
N ILE A 661 7.80 -12.87 -23.77
CA ILE A 661 8.19 -11.62 -23.11
C ILE A 661 7.80 -11.70 -21.63
N PRO A 662 8.76 -11.60 -20.68
CA PRO A 662 8.45 -11.56 -19.27
C PRO A 662 7.75 -10.25 -18.92
N ILE A 663 6.55 -10.34 -18.35
CA ILE A 663 5.75 -9.21 -17.89
C ILE A 663 5.40 -9.33 -16.41
N PHE A 664 5.14 -8.20 -15.77
CA PHE A 664 4.70 -8.21 -14.38
C PHE A 664 3.33 -8.88 -14.22
N ASN A 665 3.11 -9.48 -13.04
CA ASN A 665 1.79 -9.95 -12.64
C ASN A 665 0.80 -8.77 -12.64
N GLY A 666 -0.43 -9.02 -13.11
CA GLY A 666 -1.45 -7.98 -13.24
C GLY A 666 -1.45 -7.23 -14.58
N VAL A 667 -0.37 -7.27 -15.39
CA VAL A 667 -0.34 -6.60 -16.70
C VAL A 667 -1.41 -7.13 -17.64
N LYS A 668 -1.54 -8.47 -17.77
CA LYS A 668 -2.59 -9.08 -18.62
C LYS A 668 -3.99 -8.69 -18.14
N GLU A 669 -4.21 -8.70 -16.84
CA GLU A 669 -5.49 -8.28 -16.25
C GLU A 669 -5.78 -6.80 -16.53
N ALA A 670 -4.79 -5.94 -16.39
CA ALA A 670 -4.93 -4.51 -16.66
C ALA A 670 -5.26 -4.24 -18.13
N ILE A 671 -4.54 -4.87 -19.06
CA ILE A 671 -4.79 -4.75 -20.51
C ILE A 671 -6.19 -5.24 -20.86
N ALA A 672 -6.62 -6.39 -20.34
CA ALA A 672 -7.97 -6.92 -20.56
C ALA A 672 -9.08 -5.97 -20.08
N LYS A 673 -8.78 -5.12 -19.09
CA LYS A 673 -9.67 -4.05 -18.60
C LYS A 673 -9.48 -2.70 -19.32
N GLY A 674 -8.72 -2.66 -20.43
CA GLY A 674 -8.52 -1.47 -21.25
C GLY A 674 -7.48 -0.48 -20.72
N VAL A 675 -6.61 -0.86 -19.77
CA VAL A 675 -5.55 0.02 -19.28
C VAL A 675 -4.48 0.22 -20.35
N LYS A 676 -4.09 1.47 -20.55
CA LYS A 676 -2.99 1.89 -21.41
C LYS A 676 -1.95 2.68 -20.61
N SER A 677 -0.69 2.65 -21.03
CA SER A 677 0.33 3.56 -20.51
C SER A 677 0.14 4.98 -21.07
N SER A 678 0.72 5.99 -20.43
CA SER A 678 0.57 7.40 -20.88
C SER A 678 1.05 7.64 -22.30
N LEU A 679 2.10 6.96 -22.73
CA LEU A 679 2.68 7.09 -24.08
C LEU A 679 2.18 6.03 -25.06
N PHE A 680 1.14 5.25 -24.74
CA PHE A 680 0.68 4.16 -25.59
C PHE A 680 0.42 4.60 -27.02
N GLU A 681 -0.38 5.63 -27.24
CA GLU A 681 -0.74 6.13 -28.57
C GLU A 681 0.48 6.63 -29.35
N SER A 682 1.37 7.38 -28.68
CA SER A 682 2.61 7.85 -29.29
C SER A 682 3.54 6.70 -29.67
N ASN A 683 3.71 5.73 -28.79
CA ASN A 683 4.57 4.58 -29.03
C ASN A 683 4.01 3.67 -30.13
N TYR A 684 2.69 3.50 -30.20
CA TYR A 684 2.03 2.72 -31.24
C TYR A 684 2.21 3.33 -32.62
N ASN A 685 2.10 4.66 -32.72
CA ASN A 685 2.23 5.38 -34.00
C ASN A 685 3.66 5.50 -34.50
N THR A 686 4.67 5.27 -33.64
CA THR A 686 6.10 5.39 -33.99
C THR A 686 6.77 4.04 -34.24
N ALA A 687 6.19 2.96 -33.75
CA ALA A 687 6.68 1.58 -33.95
C ALA A 687 6.07 0.94 -35.18
#